data_796ec43b529f1104648367f3da02095f
#
_entry.id   796ec43b529f1104648367f3da02095f
#
_cell.length_a   1.000
_cell.length_b   1.000
_cell.length_c   1.000
_cell.angle_alpha   90.00
_cell.angle_beta   90.00
_cell.angle_gamma   90.00
#
_symmetry.space_group_name_H-M   'P 1'
#
loop_
_entity.id
_entity.type
_entity.pdbx_description
1 polymer ?
#
loop_
_entity_poly.entity_id
_entity_poly.type
_entity_poly.pdbx_seq_one_letter_code
_entity_poly.pdbx_strand_id
1 'polypeptide(L)'
;MGEKIDSLIKAFRRVAKDERASRIVNFVLVPLLVLAALWLPPISIKERLLEAGYTAIGEGNWSVEDPDGTRLTIPSEGLTGPVKLKLTSVPRPDFLKGSAGERLLQAAEAIPSHLEMKSPLYQIGLLGQMPTEAVLSVVIPNDAEPYRTLDLYTWTGEEWRWLPSRVVVEDDAIVSRLSFVPPSVAAMQTEPLPPVVSTELAAGQAVPPEGEGVLTEINPCGLLLGEGGTLEGKVDLPPGAAAYAVLPTVRNWDEEGIRGDLLSEVLTDEQLRAQHISSLVELAVEGGYAGLDLDYRGLDPALRDDFSRFVAELAEGLHGEGKLLTLAVEPPTPPPSPSPHAGEGGRWETGAYDWRALGEVVDGLKVPLDPLGGQAEALLDWAVGEVNRYKLQPAISVRSLERVGKAMAEVPFAEALAPLARISLEGAGQTLEPGQEVTLSLATLRESGGLNFDQETQTYWFSYTDDEGRQHTVWLEDAGSMAHKLRLAARYNLRGVAVRGLADEGNDRRIWAVLRQFAQLAVPEVKSRFAVVWTVQGEEGELGEETKPLSDSCYVWKAPREPGEYTVAAAISADGGRTLSSRAGVALRVAEPTPTPTPTPTPTPTPTPAPTPTPTPKPTAAAPPPPKPPAPRAPGFFGYGVQAHMIDQDHGPIINAIKGLGFNWVKQQIEWKRFEPAKGQYAWGEIDRLVNDCRAAGLNILLSVVKAPKWARPSNTDFSVDGPPANPQDMADFVAAMAERYKGKVQAYEIWNEQNLWYEWGNEPLDASRYVQLLAACYQAIKAKDPNAIVVSGALTPCGDVPGKAVDDLRYLEQMYQAGLKRWCDAVGVHPSGYNVPPDADWRTWSDPTARFRGPSDNHHHSWSFRGTMEGSRNVMVKYGDGAKRLWPTEFGWASVEGLGVAPALGYEYAADNTEAEQAQYLVKAYQMGKSWGWVGVMFLWNLNFGPVAGPHDEKAAFGILYPDWRPRPAYAALRDMPK
;
A
#
# COMPACT_ATOMS: atom_id res chain seq x y z
N MET A 1 59.04 11.51 52.50
CA MET A 1 59.03 11.77 51.05
C MET A 1 60.03 12.86 50.71
N GLY A 2 60.25 13.91 51.55
CA GLY A 2 61.18 15.04 51.33
C GLY A 2 62.65 14.65 51.29
N GLU A 3 63.14 13.79 52.20
CA GLU A 3 64.56 13.38 52.25
C GLU A 3 64.99 12.54 51.03
N LYS A 4 64.11 11.74 50.41
CA LYS A 4 64.40 10.97 49.19
C LYS A 4 64.48 11.86 47.96
N ILE A 5 63.69 12.94 47.94
CA ILE A 5 63.71 13.93 46.87
C ILE A 5 65.01 14.79 46.95
N ASP A 6 65.41 15.18 48.14
CA ASP A 6 66.67 15.95 48.33
C ASP A 6 67.90 15.10 48.01
N SER A 7 67.93 13.82 48.34
CA SER A 7 68.99 12.88 47.97
C SER A 7 69.07 12.69 46.42
N LEU A 8 67.96 12.58 45.77
CA LEU A 8 67.87 12.51 44.31
C LEU A 8 68.34 13.81 43.61
N ILE A 9 67.96 14.97 44.16
CA ILE A 9 68.42 16.29 43.68
C ILE A 9 69.94 16.45 43.89
N LYS A 10 70.50 15.98 45.03
CA LYS A 10 71.93 15.99 45.21
C LYS A 10 72.68 15.02 44.31
N ALA A 11 72.18 13.86 44.07
CA ALA A 11 72.70 12.89 43.08
C ALA A 11 72.67 13.47 41.63
N PHE A 12 71.55 14.09 41.24
CA PHE A 12 71.40 14.75 39.93
C PHE A 12 72.37 15.92 39.75
N ARG A 13 72.60 16.74 40.82
CA ARG A 13 73.64 17.81 40.82
C ARG A 13 75.08 17.31 40.72
N ARG A 14 75.41 16.08 41.23
CA ARG A 14 76.73 15.44 41.07
C ARG A 14 76.92 14.96 39.62
N VAL A 15 75.95 14.31 39.05
CA VAL A 15 75.99 13.83 37.67
C VAL A 15 76.06 14.99 36.65
N ALA A 16 75.37 16.13 36.93
CA ALA A 16 75.45 17.34 36.10
C ALA A 16 76.78 18.06 36.10
N LYS A 17 77.69 17.77 37.03
CA LYS A 17 79.02 18.33 37.10
C LYS A 17 80.13 17.49 36.43
N ASP A 18 79.79 16.23 36.02
CA ASP A 18 80.67 15.37 35.25
C ASP A 18 80.39 15.50 33.75
N GLU A 19 81.31 16.08 33.05
CA GLU A 19 81.09 16.36 31.57
C GLU A 19 80.83 15.13 30.76
N ARG A 20 81.31 13.94 31.12
CA ARG A 20 81.06 12.69 30.45
C ARG A 20 79.68 12.13 30.83
N ALA A 21 79.27 12.17 32.08
CA ALA A 21 77.99 11.77 32.55
C ALA A 21 76.88 12.70 32.07
N SER A 22 77.11 14.03 31.96
CA SER A 22 76.27 15.03 31.46
C SER A 22 76.03 14.82 29.94
N ARG A 23 77.02 14.41 29.18
CA ARG A 23 76.86 14.05 27.75
C ARG A 23 76.02 12.81 27.54
N ILE A 24 76.24 11.77 28.36
CA ILE A 24 75.42 10.55 28.31
C ILE A 24 73.99 10.84 28.73
N VAL A 25 73.76 11.62 29.77
CA VAL A 25 72.35 12.02 30.17
C VAL A 25 71.70 12.85 29.11
N ASN A 26 72.33 13.87 28.51
CA ASN A 26 71.70 14.76 27.58
C ASN A 26 71.57 14.17 26.15
N PHE A 27 72.53 13.33 25.72
CA PHE A 27 72.51 12.80 24.34
C PHE A 27 72.02 11.35 24.24
N VAL A 28 71.86 10.62 25.35
CA VAL A 28 71.35 9.23 25.33
C VAL A 28 70.12 9.10 26.24
N LEU A 29 70.22 9.45 27.50
CA LEU A 29 69.12 9.16 28.47
C LEU A 29 67.96 10.09 28.31
N VAL A 30 68.14 11.38 28.08
CA VAL A 30 67.06 12.34 27.87
C VAL A 30 66.36 12.08 26.52
N PRO A 31 67.07 11.84 25.39
CA PRO A 31 66.39 11.41 24.18
C PRO A 31 65.65 10.07 24.34
N LEU A 32 66.21 9.10 25.03
CA LEU A 32 65.55 7.83 25.31
C LEU A 32 64.32 7.98 26.21
N LEU A 33 64.38 8.82 27.25
CA LEU A 33 63.26 9.16 28.11
C LEU A 33 62.17 9.96 27.33
N VAL A 34 62.58 10.86 26.48
CA VAL A 34 61.67 11.59 25.57
C VAL A 34 61.03 10.61 24.60
N LEU A 35 61.79 9.71 23.99
CA LEU A 35 61.22 8.64 23.13
C LEU A 35 60.31 7.74 23.91
N ALA A 36 60.65 7.29 25.11
CA ALA A 36 59.81 6.47 25.95
C ALA A 36 58.55 7.21 26.40
N ALA A 37 58.64 8.50 26.77
CA ALA A 37 57.50 9.35 27.10
C ALA A 37 56.60 9.62 25.88
N LEU A 38 57.13 9.65 24.67
CA LEU A 38 56.37 9.74 23.44
C LEU A 38 55.59 8.47 23.11
N TRP A 39 56.04 7.30 23.63
CA TRP A 39 55.43 5.98 23.34
C TRP A 39 54.66 5.40 24.54
N LEU A 40 54.83 5.86 25.75
CA LEU A 40 54.18 5.35 26.95
C LEU A 40 53.12 6.32 27.52
N PRO A 41 52.03 5.81 28.14
CA PRO A 41 51.11 6.64 28.89
C PRO A 41 51.78 7.49 29.98
N PRO A 42 51.35 8.73 30.22
CA PRO A 42 50.11 9.41 29.71
C PRO A 42 50.31 10.27 28.44
N ILE A 43 51.53 10.33 27.85
CA ILE A 43 51.76 11.22 26.70
C ILE A 43 51.41 10.54 25.37
N SER A 44 51.87 9.32 25.16
CA SER A 44 51.45 8.40 24.06
C SER A 44 51.08 9.08 22.73
N ILE A 45 52.02 9.82 22.13
CA ILE A 45 51.79 10.59 20.89
C ILE A 45 51.34 9.67 19.77
N LYS A 46 51.88 8.43 19.73
CA LYS A 46 51.42 7.44 18.73
C LYS A 46 49.89 7.17 18.85
N GLU A 47 49.41 6.95 20.07
CA GLU A 47 47.97 6.72 20.33
C GLU A 47 47.18 7.98 19.98
N ARG A 48 47.64 9.17 20.42
CA ARG A 48 46.94 10.44 20.13
C ARG A 48 46.90 10.79 18.64
N LEU A 49 47.93 10.44 17.86
CA LEU A 49 47.94 10.65 16.43
C LEU A 49 47.14 9.59 15.63
N LEU A 50 47.26 8.30 16.06
CA LEU A 50 46.57 7.21 15.38
C LEU A 50 45.09 7.08 15.80
N GLU A 51 44.76 7.52 17.02
CA GLU A 51 43.41 7.45 17.59
C GLU A 51 42.66 8.79 17.54
N ALA A 52 43.26 9.81 16.90
CA ALA A 52 42.62 11.11 16.79
C ALA A 52 41.27 11.04 16.04
N GLY A 53 40.20 11.45 16.71
CA GLY A 53 38.85 11.41 16.21
C GLY A 53 38.15 10.07 16.38
N TYR A 54 38.78 9.08 17.02
CA TYR A 54 38.09 7.84 17.40
C TYR A 54 37.38 8.00 18.75
N THR A 55 36.18 7.48 18.85
CA THR A 55 35.35 7.46 20.06
C THR A 55 35.30 6.05 20.61
N ALA A 56 35.56 5.89 21.91
CA ALA A 56 35.44 4.59 22.58
C ALA A 56 33.95 4.22 22.74
N ILE A 57 33.62 2.99 22.37
CA ILE A 57 32.26 2.43 22.49
C ILE A 57 32.17 1.61 23.76
N GLY A 58 31.10 1.78 24.56
CA GLY A 58 30.87 1.09 25.81
C GLY A 58 29.91 1.88 26.72
N GLU A 59 29.93 1.57 28.03
CA GLU A 59 29.05 2.22 29.01
C GLU A 59 29.05 3.75 28.88
N GLY A 60 27.91 4.32 28.58
CA GLY A 60 27.68 5.76 28.40
C GLY A 60 27.80 6.28 26.97
N ASN A 61 28.32 5.48 26.02
CA ASN A 61 28.40 5.89 24.61
C ASN A 61 28.42 4.66 23.68
N TRP A 62 27.30 4.38 23.04
CA TRP A 62 27.10 3.21 22.16
C TRP A 62 27.16 3.53 20.66
N SER A 63 27.31 4.79 20.29
CA SER A 63 27.26 5.22 18.89
C SER A 63 28.28 6.30 18.55
N VAL A 64 28.57 6.41 17.25
CA VAL A 64 29.19 7.56 16.63
C VAL A 64 28.26 8.16 15.60
N GLU A 65 28.24 9.47 15.47
CA GLU A 65 27.31 10.21 14.62
C GLU A 65 28.04 11.25 13.77
N ASP A 66 27.64 11.37 12.52
CA ASP A 66 28.07 12.43 11.61
C ASP A 66 27.19 13.68 11.84
N PRO A 67 27.66 14.90 11.53
CA PRO A 67 26.85 16.11 11.68
C PRO A 67 25.53 16.14 10.91
N ASP A 68 25.37 15.30 9.91
CA ASP A 68 24.11 15.19 9.16
C ASP A 68 23.08 14.27 9.81
N GLY A 69 23.39 13.61 10.93
CA GLY A 69 22.53 12.69 11.65
C GLY A 69 22.77 11.20 11.32
N THR A 70 23.60 10.89 10.33
CA THR A 70 24.01 9.50 10.04
C THR A 70 24.76 8.91 11.23
N ARG A 71 24.36 7.71 11.67
CA ARG A 71 24.82 7.11 12.92
C ARG A 71 25.22 5.66 12.75
N LEU A 72 26.28 5.25 13.44
CA LEU A 72 26.67 3.87 13.62
C LEU A 72 26.60 3.52 15.12
N THR A 73 25.75 2.56 15.46
CA THR A 73 25.51 2.08 16.83
C THR A 73 26.01 0.64 16.99
N ILE A 74 26.70 0.33 18.08
CA ILE A 74 27.04 -1.04 18.45
C ILE A 74 26.19 -1.42 19.66
N PRO A 75 25.20 -2.34 19.51
CA PRO A 75 24.41 -2.84 20.64
C PRO A 75 25.32 -3.49 21.71
N SER A 76 24.87 -3.47 22.96
CA SER A 76 25.63 -4.06 24.06
C SER A 76 25.95 -5.53 23.87
N GLU A 77 25.02 -6.27 23.25
CA GLU A 77 25.15 -7.70 22.93
C GLU A 77 26.18 -7.96 21.83
N GLY A 78 26.37 -7.00 20.92
CA GLY A 78 27.32 -7.09 19.82
C GLY A 78 28.77 -6.76 20.23
N LEU A 79 29.00 -6.24 21.45
CA LEU A 79 30.33 -5.82 21.89
C LEU A 79 31.11 -6.98 22.54
N THR A 80 32.07 -7.53 21.82
CA THR A 80 32.90 -8.69 22.29
C THR A 80 34.22 -8.26 22.95
N GLY A 81 34.59 -7.00 22.87
CA GLY A 81 35.82 -6.46 23.43
C GLY A 81 35.94 -4.94 23.23
N PRO A 82 37.08 -4.33 23.63
CA PRO A 82 37.26 -2.88 23.47
C PRO A 82 37.21 -2.46 21.99
N VAL A 83 36.31 -1.53 21.65
CA VAL A 83 36.14 -0.99 20.31
C VAL A 83 36.21 0.53 20.36
N LYS A 84 36.89 1.12 19.40
CA LYS A 84 36.85 2.56 19.10
C LYS A 84 36.39 2.75 17.66
N LEU A 85 35.41 3.62 17.43
CA LEU A 85 34.88 3.94 16.14
C LEU A 85 35.16 5.38 15.76
N LYS A 86 35.26 5.61 14.44
CA LYS A 86 35.32 6.93 13.83
C LYS A 86 34.40 6.93 12.61
N LEU A 87 33.50 7.89 12.53
CA LEU A 87 32.64 8.13 11.37
C LEU A 87 33.04 9.49 10.79
N THR A 88 33.26 9.55 9.47
CA THR A 88 33.59 10.79 8.77
C THR A 88 32.96 10.77 7.40
N SER A 89 32.29 11.84 7.01
CA SER A 89 31.67 11.99 5.70
C SER A 89 32.61 12.69 4.70
N VAL A 90 32.55 12.26 3.44
CA VAL A 90 33.14 12.93 2.29
C VAL A 90 31.98 13.44 1.44
N PRO A 91 31.83 14.76 1.24
CA PRO A 91 30.72 15.31 0.46
C PRO A 91 30.63 14.67 -0.94
N ARG A 92 29.42 14.31 -1.37
CA ARG A 92 29.17 13.67 -2.67
C ARG A 92 29.88 14.37 -3.85
N PRO A 93 29.82 15.72 -3.99
CA PRO A 93 30.50 16.40 -5.09
C PRO A 93 32.04 16.28 -5.09
N ASP A 94 32.63 16.22 -3.88
CA ASP A 94 34.08 16.09 -3.72
C ASP A 94 34.55 14.66 -3.98
N PHE A 95 33.74 13.69 -3.57
CA PHE A 95 33.96 12.27 -3.86
C PHE A 95 33.90 12.00 -5.37
N LEU A 96 32.81 12.38 -6.03
CA LEU A 96 32.60 12.12 -7.47
C LEU A 96 33.58 12.85 -8.37
N LYS A 97 34.13 14.04 -7.96
CA LYS A 97 35.17 14.79 -8.70
C LYS A 97 36.59 14.29 -8.43
N GLY A 98 36.76 13.35 -7.47
CA GLY A 98 38.07 12.85 -7.08
C GLY A 98 38.94 13.84 -6.28
N SER A 99 38.40 14.98 -5.84
CA SER A 99 39.09 15.95 -4.99
C SER A 99 39.45 15.41 -3.58
N ALA A 100 38.84 14.30 -3.19
CA ALA A 100 39.07 13.64 -1.90
C ALA A 100 40.27 12.65 -1.89
N GLY A 101 40.99 12.47 -3.00
CA GLY A 101 42.20 11.64 -3.11
C GLY A 101 42.08 10.46 -4.09
N GLU A 102 43.22 9.97 -4.57
CA GLU A 102 43.34 8.96 -5.64
C GLU A 102 42.60 7.65 -5.34
N ARG A 103 42.64 7.14 -4.08
CA ARG A 103 41.91 5.92 -3.68
C ARG A 103 40.39 6.08 -3.77
N LEU A 104 39.89 7.27 -3.47
CA LEU A 104 38.46 7.54 -3.51
C LEU A 104 37.99 7.84 -4.93
N LEU A 105 38.89 8.35 -5.80
CA LEU A 105 38.63 8.50 -7.23
C LEU A 105 38.37 7.13 -7.88
N GLN A 106 39.19 6.12 -7.56
CA GLN A 106 38.96 4.74 -8.02
C GLN A 106 37.59 4.21 -7.64
N ALA A 107 37.18 4.45 -6.38
CA ALA A 107 35.84 4.05 -5.91
C ALA A 107 34.72 4.80 -6.65
N ALA A 108 34.90 6.08 -6.94
CA ALA A 108 33.93 6.88 -7.68
C ALA A 108 33.78 6.41 -9.13
N GLU A 109 34.89 6.10 -9.80
CA GLU A 109 34.93 5.59 -11.19
C GLU A 109 34.38 4.16 -11.30
N ALA A 110 34.41 3.37 -10.19
CA ALA A 110 33.90 2.01 -10.13
C ALA A 110 32.40 1.94 -9.80
N ILE A 111 31.68 3.05 -9.64
CA ILE A 111 30.24 3.02 -9.44
C ILE A 111 29.56 2.43 -10.68
N PRO A 112 28.80 1.31 -10.54
CA PRO A 112 28.05 0.74 -11.65
C PRO A 112 27.08 1.75 -12.27
N SER A 113 26.90 1.71 -13.59
CA SER A 113 26.07 2.67 -14.33
C SER A 113 24.58 2.67 -13.94
N HIS A 114 24.12 1.62 -13.30
CA HIS A 114 22.74 1.48 -12.80
C HIS A 114 22.58 1.94 -11.34
N LEU A 115 23.62 2.53 -10.75
CA LEU A 115 23.60 3.08 -9.40
C LEU A 115 23.94 4.57 -9.44
N GLU A 116 23.10 5.39 -8.86
CA GLU A 116 23.35 6.82 -8.67
C GLU A 116 23.59 7.12 -7.19
N MET A 117 24.77 7.62 -6.85
CA MET A 117 25.08 7.98 -5.45
C MET A 117 24.26 9.19 -5.03
N LYS A 118 23.53 9.06 -3.92
CA LYS A 118 22.67 10.12 -3.37
C LYS A 118 23.22 10.74 -2.08
N SER A 119 23.86 9.97 -1.20
CA SER A 119 24.45 10.46 0.05
C SER A 119 25.91 10.91 -0.12
N PRO A 120 26.54 11.55 0.89
CA PRO A 120 27.98 11.54 1.08
C PRO A 120 28.55 10.11 1.14
N LEU A 121 29.87 9.96 0.92
CA LEU A 121 30.55 8.72 1.28
C LEU A 121 30.91 8.79 2.77
N TYR A 122 30.33 7.94 3.58
CA TYR A 122 30.71 7.80 4.98
C TYR A 122 31.84 6.79 5.11
N GLN A 123 32.97 7.22 5.68
CA GLN A 123 34.13 6.38 5.96
C GLN A 123 34.10 5.99 7.42
N ILE A 124 34.25 4.69 7.68
CA ILE A 124 34.15 4.13 9.02
C ILE A 124 35.51 3.55 9.41
N GLY A 125 36.10 4.12 10.45
CA GLY A 125 37.31 3.61 11.04
C GLY A 125 36.99 2.76 12.27
N LEU A 126 37.60 1.59 12.39
CA LEU A 126 37.46 0.69 13.53
C LEU A 126 38.85 0.37 14.08
N LEU A 127 38.99 0.51 15.39
CA LEU A 127 40.15 0.07 16.14
C LEU A 127 39.68 -0.85 17.29
N GLY A 128 40.31 -2.02 17.43
CA GLY A 128 39.93 -3.02 18.42
C GLY A 128 39.35 -4.26 17.79
N GLN A 129 38.47 -4.96 18.51
CA GLN A 129 37.85 -6.19 18.09
C GLN A 129 36.60 -5.91 17.25
N MET A 130 36.42 -6.67 16.15
CA MET A 130 35.23 -6.54 15.32
C MET A 130 33.97 -6.89 16.14
N PRO A 131 32.98 -6.02 16.23
CA PRO A 131 31.69 -6.35 16.84
C PRO A 131 30.95 -7.46 16.07
N THR A 132 30.13 -8.22 16.76
CA THR A 132 29.26 -9.24 16.15
C THR A 132 27.93 -8.67 15.66
N GLU A 133 27.60 -7.42 16.08
CA GLU A 133 26.44 -6.70 15.60
C GLU A 133 26.76 -5.20 15.49
N ALA A 134 26.31 -4.59 14.41
CA ALA A 134 26.37 -3.15 14.15
C ALA A 134 25.08 -2.69 13.51
N VAL A 135 24.52 -1.58 13.99
CA VAL A 135 23.34 -0.94 13.40
C VAL A 135 23.77 0.39 12.78
N LEU A 136 23.64 0.48 11.49
CA LEU A 136 23.93 1.67 10.70
C LEU A 136 22.60 2.34 10.32
N SER A 137 22.48 3.64 10.59
CA SER A 137 21.35 4.47 10.22
C SER A 137 21.87 5.63 9.37
N VAL A 138 21.59 5.62 8.08
CA VAL A 138 21.98 6.65 7.12
C VAL A 138 20.77 7.53 6.83
N VAL A 139 20.92 8.85 6.97
CA VAL A 139 19.83 9.80 6.68
C VAL A 139 19.41 9.70 5.22
N ILE A 140 18.10 9.71 4.94
CA ILE A 140 17.57 9.67 3.58
C ILE A 140 17.96 10.97 2.85
N PRO A 141 18.65 10.88 1.70
CA PRO A 141 19.03 12.08 0.95
C PRO A 141 17.82 12.82 0.37
N ASN A 142 17.83 14.15 0.40
CA ASN A 142 16.72 15.00 -0.04
C ASN A 142 16.31 14.85 -1.52
N ASP A 143 17.20 14.37 -2.41
CA ASP A 143 16.96 14.20 -3.84
C ASP A 143 16.82 12.72 -4.26
N ALA A 144 16.31 11.86 -3.37
CA ALA A 144 16.37 10.42 -3.48
C ALA A 144 15.00 9.72 -3.69
N GLU A 145 13.94 10.43 -4.06
CA GLU A 145 12.67 9.82 -4.44
C GLU A 145 12.76 9.11 -5.80
N PRO A 146 12.11 7.94 -5.95
CA PRO A 146 11.28 7.21 -5.00
C PRO A 146 12.12 6.40 -4.00
N TYR A 147 11.89 6.58 -2.72
CA TYR A 147 12.70 6.00 -1.63
C TYR A 147 12.82 4.48 -1.67
N ARG A 148 11.80 3.76 -2.18
CA ARG A 148 11.80 2.29 -2.28
C ARG A 148 12.87 1.72 -3.20
N THR A 149 13.57 2.54 -3.98
CA THR A 149 14.68 2.15 -4.84
C THR A 149 16.04 2.60 -4.31
N LEU A 150 16.11 3.01 -3.03
CA LEU A 150 17.35 3.29 -2.31
C LEU A 150 17.90 2.03 -1.66
N ASP A 151 19.21 1.84 -1.79
CA ASP A 151 19.98 0.79 -1.14
C ASP A 151 21.28 1.34 -0.56
N LEU A 152 21.83 0.65 0.44
CA LEU A 152 23.17 0.93 0.95
C LEU A 152 24.21 0.05 0.28
N TYR A 153 25.34 0.65 -0.02
CA TYR A 153 26.51 -0.04 -0.57
C TYR A 153 27.79 0.31 0.20
N THR A 154 28.71 -0.63 0.28
CA THR A 154 30.06 -0.45 0.82
C THR A 154 31.10 -0.63 -0.26
N TRP A 155 32.16 0.20 -0.22
CA TRP A 155 33.33 0.02 -1.06
C TRP A 155 34.32 -0.92 -0.38
N THR A 156 34.60 -2.09 -0.98
CA THR A 156 35.50 -3.10 -0.43
C THR A 156 36.98 -2.79 -0.65
N GLY A 157 37.30 -1.85 -1.53
CA GLY A 157 38.62 -1.58 -2.06
C GLY A 157 38.79 -2.00 -3.52
N GLU A 158 37.90 -2.86 -4.02
CA GLU A 158 37.90 -3.40 -5.38
C GLU A 158 36.52 -3.18 -6.07
N GLU A 159 35.42 -3.36 -5.32
CA GLU A 159 34.07 -3.26 -5.84
C GLU A 159 33.07 -2.64 -4.84
N TRP A 160 31.95 -2.16 -5.36
CA TRP A 160 30.80 -1.76 -4.57
C TRP A 160 29.92 -2.98 -4.23
N ARG A 161 29.80 -3.29 -2.94
CA ARG A 161 29.01 -4.40 -2.44
C ARG A 161 27.75 -3.89 -1.77
N TRP A 162 26.60 -4.47 -2.12
CA TRP A 162 25.31 -4.18 -1.52
C TRP A 162 25.30 -4.56 -0.03
N LEU A 163 24.60 -3.78 0.78
CA LEU A 163 24.36 -4.05 2.20
C LEU A 163 22.87 -4.26 2.44
N PRO A 164 22.44 -5.29 3.20
CA PRO A 164 21.06 -5.47 3.62
C PRO A 164 20.59 -4.20 4.34
N SER A 165 19.53 -3.58 3.86
CA SER A 165 19.07 -2.31 4.42
C SER A 165 17.60 -2.07 4.14
N ARG A 166 16.93 -1.29 4.99
CA ARG A 166 15.54 -0.89 4.83
C ARG A 166 15.40 0.60 4.92
N VAL A 167 14.59 1.15 4.06
CA VAL A 167 14.20 2.55 4.14
C VAL A 167 13.07 2.66 5.16
N VAL A 168 13.29 3.42 6.21
CA VAL A 168 12.31 3.73 7.26
C VAL A 168 12.01 5.21 7.13
N VAL A 169 10.99 5.51 6.33
CA VAL A 169 10.65 6.90 5.97
C VAL A 169 10.24 7.70 7.21
N GLU A 170 9.58 7.04 8.16
CA GLU A 170 9.15 7.64 9.43
C GLU A 170 10.32 8.13 10.29
N ASP A 171 11.47 7.48 10.18
CA ASP A 171 12.69 7.81 10.92
C ASP A 171 13.68 8.64 10.07
N ASP A 172 13.28 9.03 8.86
CA ASP A 172 14.16 9.67 7.85
C ASP A 172 15.48 8.93 7.68
N ALA A 173 15.44 7.59 7.68
CA ALA A 173 16.64 6.78 7.73
C ALA A 173 16.59 5.55 6.81
N ILE A 174 17.77 5.18 6.30
CA ILE A 174 18.03 3.87 5.72
C ILE A 174 18.79 3.07 6.79
N VAL A 175 18.14 2.05 7.33
CA VAL A 175 18.67 1.27 8.46
C VAL A 175 19.22 -0.07 7.97
N SER A 176 20.46 -0.38 8.39
CA SER A 176 21.12 -1.65 8.10
C SER A 176 21.61 -2.30 9.39
N ARG A 177 21.27 -3.58 9.61
CA ARG A 177 21.78 -4.41 10.70
C ARG A 177 22.76 -5.43 10.14
N LEU A 178 24.01 -5.34 10.59
CA LEU A 178 25.13 -6.10 10.04
C LEU A 178 25.82 -6.88 11.15
N SER A 179 26.44 -8.02 10.81
CA SER A 179 27.32 -8.79 11.68
C SER A 179 28.78 -8.30 11.67
N PHE A 180 29.06 -7.18 11.01
CA PHE A 180 30.36 -6.55 10.88
C PHE A 180 30.23 -5.04 10.71
N VAL A 181 31.33 -4.31 10.86
CA VAL A 181 31.41 -2.88 10.60
C VAL A 181 31.98 -2.68 9.18
N PRO A 182 31.23 -2.13 8.23
CA PRO A 182 31.74 -1.88 6.87
C PRO A 182 32.79 -0.75 6.89
N PRO A 183 33.80 -0.78 5.99
CA PRO A 183 34.85 0.27 5.94
C PRO A 183 34.32 1.60 5.43
N SER A 184 33.23 1.58 4.70
CA SER A 184 32.56 2.76 4.16
C SER A 184 31.09 2.43 3.86
N VAL A 185 30.27 3.47 3.68
CA VAL A 185 28.89 3.31 3.23
C VAL A 185 28.45 4.51 2.40
N ALA A 186 27.61 4.25 1.41
CA ALA A 186 26.88 5.27 0.66
C ALA A 186 25.47 4.79 0.34
N ALA A 187 24.51 5.70 0.36
CA ALA A 187 23.18 5.44 -0.18
C ALA A 187 23.19 5.67 -1.70
N MET A 188 22.73 4.66 -2.43
CA MET A 188 22.65 4.64 -3.88
C MET A 188 21.19 4.51 -4.31
N GLN A 189 20.79 5.33 -5.29
CA GLN A 189 19.54 5.14 -6.03
C GLN A 189 19.78 4.07 -7.09
N THR A 190 18.94 3.08 -7.14
CA THR A 190 19.02 2.02 -8.16
C THR A 190 18.20 2.38 -9.39
N GLU A 191 18.69 2.02 -10.57
CA GLU A 191 17.98 2.12 -11.84
C GLU A 191 17.60 0.74 -12.37
N PRO A 192 16.52 0.62 -13.16
CA PRO A 192 16.12 -0.66 -13.72
C PRO A 192 17.14 -1.20 -14.71
N LEU A 193 17.51 -2.46 -14.58
CA LEU A 193 18.26 -3.22 -15.58
C LEU A 193 17.30 -3.93 -16.54
N PRO A 194 17.76 -4.33 -17.76
CA PRO A 194 16.96 -5.19 -18.62
C PRO A 194 16.51 -6.45 -17.85
N PRO A 195 15.19 -6.66 -17.68
CA PRO A 195 14.71 -7.69 -16.78
C PRO A 195 14.88 -9.08 -17.36
N VAL A 196 15.18 -10.05 -16.50
CA VAL A 196 15.13 -11.46 -16.84
C VAL A 196 13.68 -11.90 -16.84
N VAL A 197 13.21 -12.47 -17.94
CA VAL A 197 11.91 -13.14 -18.03
C VAL A 197 12.17 -14.62 -18.22
N SER A 198 11.90 -15.44 -17.21
CA SER A 198 12.09 -16.86 -17.24
C SER A 198 10.78 -17.65 -17.24
N THR A 199 10.79 -18.88 -17.79
CA THR A 199 9.65 -19.80 -17.73
C THR A 199 10.09 -21.23 -17.58
N GLU A 200 9.33 -21.99 -16.79
CA GLU A 200 9.45 -23.44 -16.68
C GLU A 200 8.86 -24.09 -17.95
N LEU A 201 9.50 -25.16 -18.40
CA LEU A 201 9.05 -25.99 -19.52
C LEU A 201 9.00 -27.45 -19.09
N ALA A 202 7.84 -28.07 -19.18
CA ALA A 202 7.69 -29.51 -18.98
C ALA A 202 8.29 -30.29 -20.15
N ALA A 203 8.58 -31.58 -19.94
CA ALA A 203 9.10 -32.44 -20.99
C ALA A 203 8.20 -32.44 -22.24
N GLY A 204 8.79 -32.20 -23.41
CA GLY A 204 8.07 -32.14 -24.68
C GLY A 204 7.37 -30.78 -24.97
N GLN A 205 7.37 -29.82 -24.04
CA GLN A 205 6.86 -28.49 -24.32
C GLN A 205 7.85 -27.68 -25.18
N ALA A 206 7.30 -26.95 -26.15
CA ALA A 206 8.07 -26.01 -26.96
C ALA A 206 7.95 -24.60 -26.37
N VAL A 207 8.96 -23.76 -26.63
CA VAL A 207 8.84 -22.31 -26.36
C VAL A 207 7.78 -21.74 -27.32
N PRO A 208 6.74 -21.06 -26.81
CA PRO A 208 5.75 -20.41 -27.66
C PRO A 208 6.41 -19.36 -28.59
N PRO A 209 5.98 -19.26 -29.85
CA PRO A 209 6.54 -18.27 -30.79
C PRO A 209 6.52 -16.83 -30.29
N GLU A 210 5.51 -16.47 -29.47
CA GLU A 210 5.36 -15.17 -28.86
C GLU A 210 6.45 -14.83 -27.83
N GLY A 211 7.18 -15.87 -27.37
CA GLY A 211 8.30 -15.75 -26.45
C GLY A 211 9.58 -15.21 -27.08
N GLU A 212 9.69 -15.19 -28.40
CA GLU A 212 10.85 -14.62 -29.10
C GLU A 212 10.98 -13.11 -28.77
N GLY A 213 12.18 -12.71 -28.32
CA GLY A 213 12.47 -11.32 -27.90
C GLY A 213 11.77 -10.89 -26.60
N VAL A 214 11.17 -11.84 -25.84
CA VAL A 214 10.56 -11.60 -24.53
C VAL A 214 11.24 -12.46 -23.46
N LEU A 215 11.32 -13.78 -23.70
CA LEU A 215 12.02 -14.68 -22.78
C LEU A 215 13.53 -14.51 -22.92
N THR A 216 14.24 -14.50 -21.81
CA THR A 216 15.69 -14.46 -21.74
C THR A 216 16.26 -15.76 -21.15
N GLU A 217 15.46 -16.46 -20.36
CA GLU A 217 15.82 -17.68 -19.64
C GLU A 217 14.71 -18.73 -19.78
N ILE A 218 15.10 -20.00 -19.94
CA ILE A 218 14.19 -21.15 -19.88
C ILE A 218 14.66 -22.17 -18.87
N ASN A 219 13.72 -22.76 -18.14
CA ASN A 219 13.96 -23.72 -17.09
C ASN A 219 13.29 -25.07 -17.43
N PRO A 220 13.94 -25.95 -18.26
CA PRO A 220 13.41 -27.26 -18.56
C PRO A 220 13.32 -28.12 -17.30
N CYS A 221 12.13 -28.64 -17.00
CA CYS A 221 11.87 -29.55 -15.88
C CYS A 221 12.04 -31.03 -16.33
N GLY A 222 12.34 -31.92 -15.40
CA GLY A 222 12.45 -33.36 -15.68
C GLY A 222 13.57 -34.03 -14.91
N LEU A 223 14.24 -33.29 -14.01
CA LEU A 223 15.27 -33.79 -13.10
C LEU A 223 14.76 -33.80 -11.66
N LEU A 224 14.95 -34.96 -11.01
CA LEU A 224 14.55 -35.19 -9.63
C LEU A 224 15.73 -35.63 -8.78
N LEU A 225 15.70 -35.27 -7.50
CA LEU A 225 16.60 -35.83 -6.49
C LEU A 225 16.27 -37.30 -6.26
N GLY A 226 17.26 -38.20 -6.47
CA GLY A 226 17.17 -39.63 -6.26
C GLY A 226 17.88 -40.09 -5.00
N GLU A 227 17.82 -41.41 -4.74
CA GLU A 227 18.50 -42.03 -3.59
C GLU A 227 20.00 -41.77 -3.60
N GLY A 228 20.58 -41.55 -2.43
CA GLY A 228 22.01 -41.31 -2.28
C GLY A 228 22.50 -40.00 -2.94
N GLY A 229 21.63 -39.02 -3.17
CA GLY A 229 21.99 -37.75 -3.79
C GLY A 229 22.20 -37.83 -5.31
N THR A 230 21.78 -38.90 -5.97
CA THR A 230 21.82 -39.04 -7.44
C THR A 230 20.77 -38.17 -8.12
N LEU A 231 20.89 -37.99 -9.43
CA LEU A 231 19.90 -37.31 -10.26
C LEU A 231 19.13 -38.33 -11.08
N GLU A 232 17.81 -38.30 -10.99
CA GLU A 232 16.87 -39.09 -11.77
C GLU A 232 16.25 -38.25 -12.88
N GLY A 233 15.91 -38.89 -14.01
CA GLY A 233 15.26 -38.19 -15.14
C GLY A 233 16.23 -37.70 -16.19
N LYS A 234 15.80 -36.76 -17.01
CA LYS A 234 16.60 -36.17 -18.11
C LYS A 234 16.12 -34.77 -18.41
N VAL A 235 17.00 -33.94 -18.96
CA VAL A 235 16.67 -32.66 -19.53
C VAL A 235 16.19 -32.88 -20.97
N ASP A 236 14.96 -32.40 -21.26
CA ASP A 236 14.39 -32.39 -22.61
C ASP A 236 14.40 -30.96 -23.15
N LEU A 237 15.30 -30.69 -24.10
CA LEU A 237 15.48 -29.36 -24.63
C LEU A 237 14.50 -29.06 -25.77
N PRO A 238 13.75 -27.95 -25.73
CA PRO A 238 12.89 -27.56 -26.83
C PRO A 238 13.72 -27.14 -28.06
N PRO A 239 13.16 -27.25 -29.28
CA PRO A 239 13.76 -26.69 -30.47
C PRO A 239 14.06 -25.18 -30.29
N GLY A 240 15.27 -24.77 -30.66
CA GLY A 240 15.69 -23.37 -30.54
C GLY A 240 16.15 -22.95 -29.13
N ALA A 241 16.31 -23.87 -28.18
CA ALA A 241 16.76 -23.55 -26.81
C ALA A 241 18.05 -22.71 -26.73
N ALA A 242 18.94 -22.84 -27.73
CA ALA A 242 20.20 -22.09 -27.79
C ALA A 242 20.04 -20.55 -27.89
N ALA A 243 18.84 -20.05 -28.14
CA ALA A 243 18.55 -18.62 -28.13
C ALA A 243 18.34 -18.05 -26.72
N TYR A 244 18.27 -18.89 -25.70
CA TYR A 244 17.96 -18.54 -24.33
C TYR A 244 19.07 -19.00 -23.38
N ALA A 245 19.17 -18.39 -22.20
CA ALA A 245 19.91 -18.98 -21.10
C ALA A 245 19.13 -20.20 -20.60
N VAL A 246 19.75 -21.40 -20.75
CA VAL A 246 19.12 -22.65 -20.32
C VAL A 246 19.62 -23.01 -18.93
N LEU A 247 18.71 -22.99 -17.94
CA LEU A 247 18.95 -23.41 -16.56
C LEU A 247 17.96 -24.52 -16.21
N PRO A 248 18.32 -25.82 -16.43
CA PRO A 248 17.43 -26.92 -16.06
C PRO A 248 17.04 -26.88 -14.59
N THR A 249 15.76 -27.10 -14.30
CA THR A 249 15.25 -27.16 -12.94
C THR A 249 15.43 -28.53 -12.34
N VAL A 250 16.09 -28.62 -11.18
CA VAL A 250 16.22 -29.81 -10.36
C VAL A 250 15.27 -29.72 -9.18
N ARG A 251 14.45 -30.78 -8.98
CA ARG A 251 13.40 -30.82 -7.95
C ARG A 251 13.62 -32.00 -7.00
N ASN A 252 13.07 -31.90 -5.78
CA ASN A 252 12.87 -33.01 -4.88
C ASN A 252 11.38 -33.40 -4.74
N TRP A 253 10.55 -33.03 -5.70
CA TRP A 253 9.10 -33.23 -5.67
C TRP A 253 8.54 -33.45 -7.08
N ASP A 254 7.48 -34.29 -7.16
CA ASP A 254 6.71 -34.58 -8.37
C ASP A 254 5.22 -34.76 -8.02
N GLU A 255 4.43 -35.39 -8.91
CA GLU A 255 3.00 -35.66 -8.68
C GLU A 255 2.79 -36.73 -7.58
N GLU A 256 3.78 -37.53 -7.25
CA GLU A 256 3.71 -38.55 -6.20
C GLU A 256 3.97 -37.97 -4.81
N GLY A 257 4.68 -36.81 -4.73
CA GLY A 257 4.92 -36.10 -3.49
C GLY A 257 6.28 -35.42 -3.36
N ILE A 258 6.59 -34.99 -2.14
CA ILE A 258 7.86 -34.33 -1.78
C ILE A 258 8.81 -35.36 -1.18
N ARG A 259 10.04 -35.51 -1.72
CA ARG A 259 11.11 -36.38 -1.25
C ARG A 259 11.95 -35.70 -0.16
N GLY A 260 11.29 -35.29 0.94
CA GLY A 260 11.93 -34.53 2.03
C GLY A 260 13.00 -35.33 2.79
N ASP A 261 12.79 -36.65 2.99
CA ASP A 261 13.74 -37.52 3.69
C ASP A 261 15.05 -37.64 2.91
N LEU A 262 15.01 -37.85 1.59
CA LEU A 262 16.20 -37.90 0.75
C LEU A 262 16.99 -36.61 0.76
N LEU A 263 16.29 -35.48 0.71
CA LEU A 263 16.95 -34.17 0.79
C LEU A 263 17.60 -33.96 2.14
N SER A 264 16.93 -34.35 3.23
CA SER A 264 17.47 -34.24 4.59
C SER A 264 18.75 -35.05 4.78
N GLU A 265 18.82 -36.29 4.20
CA GLU A 265 20.03 -37.10 4.20
C GLU A 265 21.18 -36.42 3.46
N VAL A 266 20.92 -35.88 2.26
CA VAL A 266 21.93 -35.15 1.47
C VAL A 266 22.47 -33.94 2.22
N LEU A 267 21.61 -33.19 2.89
CA LEU A 267 22.01 -31.97 3.59
C LEU A 267 22.83 -32.22 4.85
N THR A 268 22.52 -33.32 5.57
CA THR A 268 23.17 -33.63 6.86
C THR A 268 24.41 -34.50 6.75
N ASP A 269 24.54 -35.32 5.68
CA ASP A 269 25.72 -36.11 5.42
C ASP A 269 26.69 -35.40 4.48
N GLU A 270 27.90 -35.09 4.98
CA GLU A 270 28.92 -34.33 4.23
C GLU A 270 29.34 -35.03 2.93
N GLN A 271 29.40 -36.37 2.93
CA GLN A 271 29.82 -37.14 1.75
C GLN A 271 28.73 -37.16 0.68
N LEU A 272 27.47 -37.38 1.08
CA LEU A 272 26.33 -37.33 0.16
C LEU A 272 26.12 -35.92 -0.41
N ARG A 273 26.29 -34.90 0.44
CA ARG A 273 26.22 -33.49 0.00
C ARG A 273 27.28 -33.18 -1.05
N ALA A 274 28.54 -33.55 -0.80
CA ALA A 274 29.63 -33.32 -1.75
C ALA A 274 29.42 -34.09 -3.06
N GLN A 275 28.93 -35.34 -2.99
CA GLN A 275 28.58 -36.14 -4.18
C GLN A 275 27.46 -35.49 -4.99
N HIS A 276 26.40 -35.05 -4.33
CA HIS A 276 25.27 -34.40 -4.99
C HIS A 276 25.70 -33.10 -5.68
N ILE A 277 26.48 -32.24 -4.99
CA ILE A 277 27.07 -31.02 -5.56
C ILE A 277 27.90 -31.33 -6.81
N SER A 278 28.78 -32.35 -6.74
CA SER A 278 29.57 -32.76 -7.91
C SER A 278 28.68 -33.16 -9.09
N SER A 279 27.64 -33.94 -8.85
CA SER A 279 26.69 -34.37 -9.88
C SER A 279 25.95 -33.19 -10.51
N LEU A 280 25.57 -32.19 -9.71
CA LEU A 280 24.91 -30.96 -10.20
C LEU A 280 25.86 -30.08 -11.04
N VAL A 281 27.10 -29.91 -10.60
CA VAL A 281 28.12 -29.15 -11.36
C VAL A 281 28.47 -29.88 -12.68
N GLU A 282 28.70 -31.20 -12.64
CA GLU A 282 28.94 -32.01 -13.82
C GLU A 282 27.78 -31.89 -14.83
N LEU A 283 26.54 -31.99 -14.36
CA LEU A 283 25.34 -31.80 -15.19
C LEU A 283 25.37 -30.45 -15.93
N ALA A 284 25.68 -29.36 -15.23
CA ALA A 284 25.70 -28.02 -15.82
C ALA A 284 26.82 -27.85 -16.86
N VAL A 285 28.00 -28.45 -16.58
CA VAL A 285 29.18 -28.36 -17.44
C VAL A 285 29.04 -29.28 -18.67
N GLU A 286 28.73 -30.56 -18.47
CA GLU A 286 28.61 -31.54 -19.55
C GLU A 286 27.41 -31.26 -20.46
N GLY A 287 26.28 -30.79 -19.87
CA GLY A 287 25.10 -30.37 -20.61
C GLY A 287 25.29 -29.08 -21.40
N GLY A 288 26.36 -28.34 -21.17
CA GLY A 288 26.61 -27.02 -21.78
C GLY A 288 25.59 -25.97 -21.38
N TYR A 289 24.93 -26.13 -20.22
CA TYR A 289 23.89 -25.21 -19.73
C TYR A 289 24.49 -23.92 -19.22
N ALA A 290 23.69 -22.85 -19.21
CA ALA A 290 24.09 -21.56 -18.64
C ALA A 290 24.22 -21.61 -17.11
N GLY A 291 23.52 -22.55 -16.47
CA GLY A 291 23.52 -22.77 -15.03
C GLY A 291 22.47 -23.79 -14.63
N LEU A 292 22.06 -23.78 -13.37
CA LEU A 292 21.00 -24.62 -12.84
C LEU A 292 19.95 -23.78 -12.09
N ASP A 293 18.75 -24.32 -12.06
CA ASP A 293 17.64 -23.82 -11.25
C ASP A 293 17.25 -24.87 -10.21
N LEU A 294 17.20 -24.52 -8.93
CA LEU A 294 16.80 -25.44 -7.86
C LEU A 294 15.39 -25.12 -7.37
N ASP A 295 14.55 -26.14 -7.23
CA ASP A 295 13.22 -26.04 -6.61
C ASP A 295 13.06 -27.19 -5.58
N TYR A 296 13.73 -27.02 -4.44
CA TYR A 296 13.70 -27.98 -3.31
C TYR A 296 12.72 -27.50 -2.27
N ARG A 297 11.73 -28.34 -1.89
CA ARG A 297 10.59 -28.01 -1.03
C ARG A 297 10.48 -28.94 0.16
N GLY A 298 9.63 -28.54 1.12
CA GLY A 298 9.30 -29.35 2.29
C GLY A 298 10.46 -29.51 3.26
N LEU A 299 11.34 -28.51 3.36
CA LEU A 299 12.49 -28.52 4.24
C LEU A 299 12.07 -28.25 5.70
N ASP A 300 12.56 -29.08 6.63
CA ASP A 300 12.42 -28.79 8.06
C ASP A 300 13.17 -27.47 8.41
N PRO A 301 12.56 -26.54 9.13
CA PRO A 301 13.23 -25.30 9.57
C PRO A 301 14.53 -25.52 10.35
N ALA A 302 14.70 -26.68 10.98
CA ALA A 302 15.94 -27.05 11.67
C ALA A 302 17.14 -27.23 10.72
N LEU A 303 16.91 -27.47 9.42
CA LEU A 303 17.94 -27.64 8.41
C LEU A 303 18.36 -26.31 7.72
N ARG A 304 17.98 -25.18 8.28
CA ARG A 304 18.24 -23.84 7.71
C ARG A 304 19.73 -23.61 7.42
N ASP A 305 20.58 -23.92 8.38
CA ASP A 305 22.04 -23.71 8.25
C ASP A 305 22.67 -24.73 7.29
N ASP A 306 22.19 -25.98 7.30
CA ASP A 306 22.67 -27.03 6.39
C ASP A 306 22.27 -26.76 4.95
N PHE A 307 21.04 -26.28 4.72
CA PHE A 307 20.59 -25.88 3.40
C PHE A 307 21.36 -24.66 2.87
N SER A 308 21.56 -23.65 3.70
CA SER A 308 22.36 -22.46 3.34
C SER A 308 23.79 -22.85 2.97
N ARG A 309 24.39 -23.76 3.72
CA ARG A 309 25.74 -24.31 3.44
C ARG A 309 25.77 -25.05 2.11
N PHE A 310 24.80 -25.95 1.88
CA PHE A 310 24.69 -26.69 0.61
C PHE A 310 24.60 -25.75 -0.60
N VAL A 311 23.75 -24.74 -0.52
CA VAL A 311 23.59 -23.78 -1.63
C VAL A 311 24.85 -22.94 -1.83
N ALA A 312 25.56 -22.56 -0.75
CA ALA A 312 26.83 -21.83 -0.84
C ALA A 312 27.93 -22.68 -1.51
N GLU A 313 28.10 -23.95 -1.08
CA GLU A 313 29.06 -24.88 -1.67
C GLU A 313 28.75 -25.18 -3.16
N LEU A 314 27.46 -25.31 -3.50
CA LEU A 314 27.03 -25.51 -4.89
C LEU A 314 27.29 -24.27 -5.75
N ALA A 315 26.97 -23.07 -5.21
CA ALA A 315 27.23 -21.81 -5.90
C ALA A 315 28.72 -21.62 -6.18
N GLU A 316 29.58 -21.90 -5.21
CA GLU A 316 31.03 -21.85 -5.38
C GLU A 316 31.49 -22.79 -6.52
N GLY A 317 30.98 -24.04 -6.56
CA GLY A 317 31.28 -25.00 -7.61
C GLY A 317 30.81 -24.55 -9.00
N LEU A 318 29.60 -24.06 -9.11
CA LEU A 318 29.04 -23.57 -10.38
C LEU A 318 29.73 -22.29 -10.86
N HIS A 319 29.94 -21.30 -9.97
CA HIS A 319 30.62 -20.06 -10.31
C HIS A 319 32.08 -20.29 -10.73
N GLY A 320 32.77 -21.31 -10.12
CA GLY A 320 34.09 -21.72 -10.53
C GLY A 320 34.17 -22.19 -11.99
N GLU A 321 33.08 -22.69 -12.53
CA GLU A 321 32.91 -23.11 -13.93
C GLU A 321 32.19 -22.05 -14.81
N GLY A 322 31.95 -20.84 -14.27
CA GLY A 322 31.26 -19.77 -14.95
C GLY A 322 29.78 -20.06 -15.21
N LYS A 323 29.12 -20.86 -14.33
CA LYS A 323 27.71 -21.22 -14.40
C LYS A 323 26.89 -20.47 -13.38
N LEU A 324 25.62 -20.21 -13.71
CA LEU A 324 24.66 -19.51 -12.83
C LEU A 324 23.92 -20.50 -11.92
N LEU A 325 23.47 -19.99 -10.77
CA LEU A 325 22.56 -20.68 -9.86
C LEU A 325 21.34 -19.82 -9.57
N THR A 326 20.15 -20.33 -9.93
CA THR A 326 18.87 -19.75 -9.47
C THR A 326 18.18 -20.69 -8.48
N LEU A 327 17.41 -20.14 -7.55
CA LEU A 327 16.78 -20.90 -6.47
C LEU A 327 15.33 -20.44 -6.28
N ALA A 328 14.40 -21.37 -6.34
CA ALA A 328 13.02 -21.15 -5.92
C ALA A 328 12.89 -21.40 -4.41
N VAL A 329 12.20 -20.51 -3.71
CA VAL A 329 11.90 -20.64 -2.28
C VAL A 329 10.41 -20.83 -2.04
N GLU A 330 10.05 -21.42 -0.91
CA GLU A 330 8.65 -21.54 -0.50
C GLU A 330 8.08 -20.19 -0.04
N PRO A 331 6.73 -19.99 -0.12
CA PRO A 331 6.08 -18.78 0.32
C PRO A 331 6.38 -18.51 1.80
N PRO A 332 6.89 -17.32 2.15
CA PRO A 332 7.13 -16.99 3.55
C PRO A 332 5.80 -16.68 4.26
N THR A 333 5.75 -16.96 5.56
CA THR A 333 4.59 -16.64 6.38
C THR A 333 4.67 -15.20 6.87
N PRO A 334 3.61 -14.40 6.67
CA PRO A 334 3.59 -13.02 7.13
C PRO A 334 3.61 -12.94 8.67
N PRO A 335 4.16 -11.87 9.24
CA PRO A 335 4.10 -11.65 10.68
C PRO A 335 2.65 -11.56 11.17
N PRO A 336 2.32 -12.04 12.37
CA PRO A 336 0.94 -12.15 12.89
C PRO A 336 0.24 -10.81 13.12
N SER A 337 0.94 -9.71 13.12
CA SER A 337 0.45 -8.32 13.10
C SER A 337 1.59 -7.39 12.69
N PRO A 338 1.34 -6.28 12.01
CA PRO A 338 2.37 -5.25 11.87
C PRO A 338 2.77 -4.80 13.28
N SER A 339 4.05 -4.92 13.62
CA SER A 339 4.58 -4.41 14.87
C SER A 339 4.34 -2.90 14.91
N PRO A 340 3.77 -2.35 16.01
CA PRO A 340 3.57 -0.91 16.14
C PRO A 340 4.90 -0.13 16.33
N HIS A 341 6.04 -0.79 16.31
CA HIS A 341 7.35 -0.16 16.39
C HIS A 341 7.99 -0.14 14.99
N ALA A 342 7.96 1.02 14.38
CA ALA A 342 8.53 1.33 13.06
C ALA A 342 10.06 1.19 12.98
N GLY A 343 10.65 0.22 13.44
CA GLY A 343 12.07 -0.14 13.33
C GLY A 343 12.24 -1.66 13.29
N GLU A 344 11.19 -2.39 13.68
CA GLU A 344 11.09 -3.84 13.57
C GLU A 344 9.89 -4.15 12.68
N GLY A 345 9.96 -3.81 11.40
CA GLY A 345 9.04 -4.35 10.39
C GLY A 345 8.95 -5.84 10.62
N GLY A 346 7.75 -6.36 10.90
CA GLY A 346 7.56 -7.74 11.33
C GLY A 346 8.36 -8.68 10.43
N ARG A 347 9.19 -9.52 11.02
CA ARG A 347 10.04 -10.45 10.29
C ARG A 347 9.15 -11.51 9.66
N TRP A 348 9.25 -11.67 8.34
CA TRP A 348 8.61 -12.78 7.65
C TRP A 348 9.29 -14.09 8.04
N GLU A 349 8.50 -15.11 8.32
CA GLU A 349 9.02 -16.45 8.64
C GLU A 349 9.27 -17.20 7.35
N THR A 350 10.54 -17.50 7.07
CA THR A 350 10.99 -18.14 5.83
C THR A 350 11.35 -19.62 6.00
N GLY A 351 11.04 -20.23 7.14
CA GLY A 351 11.32 -21.62 7.42
C GLY A 351 12.82 -21.95 7.29
N ALA A 352 13.15 -22.96 6.52
CA ALA A 352 14.52 -23.38 6.25
C ALA A 352 15.29 -22.47 5.28
N TYR A 353 14.64 -21.50 4.65
CA TYR A 353 15.31 -20.63 3.67
C TYR A 353 15.82 -19.37 4.33
N ASP A 354 17.13 -19.25 4.52
CA ASP A 354 17.77 -18.00 4.94
C ASP A 354 17.94 -17.08 3.74
N TRP A 355 16.95 -16.22 3.49
CA TRP A 355 16.96 -15.38 2.30
C TRP A 355 18.20 -14.49 2.21
N ARG A 356 18.72 -14.04 3.35
CA ARG A 356 19.94 -13.22 3.39
C ARG A 356 21.16 -14.03 2.99
N ALA A 357 21.36 -15.19 3.62
CA ALA A 357 22.50 -16.07 3.29
C ALA A 357 22.41 -16.62 1.87
N LEU A 358 21.21 -17.06 1.45
CA LEU A 358 20.97 -17.56 0.09
C LEU A 358 21.16 -16.45 -0.95
N GLY A 359 20.61 -15.26 -0.72
CA GLY A 359 20.72 -14.12 -1.62
C GLY A 359 22.15 -13.60 -1.81
N GLU A 360 23.05 -13.85 -0.85
CA GLU A 360 24.47 -13.52 -1.04
C GLU A 360 25.11 -14.36 -2.16
N VAL A 361 24.77 -15.65 -2.28
CA VAL A 361 25.46 -16.62 -3.13
C VAL A 361 24.77 -16.94 -4.45
N VAL A 362 23.41 -16.94 -4.53
CA VAL A 362 22.71 -17.23 -5.79
C VAL A 362 22.71 -16.03 -6.74
N ASP A 363 22.50 -16.30 -8.04
CA ASP A 363 22.35 -15.26 -9.08
C ASP A 363 20.89 -14.81 -9.23
N GLY A 364 19.94 -15.65 -8.81
CA GLY A 364 18.51 -15.32 -8.79
C GLY A 364 17.76 -16.07 -7.71
N LEU A 365 16.96 -15.34 -6.92
CA LEU A 365 16.05 -15.89 -5.91
C LEU A 365 14.62 -15.73 -6.39
N LYS A 366 13.96 -16.85 -6.71
CA LYS A 366 12.59 -16.90 -7.20
C LYS A 366 11.63 -16.93 -6.02
N VAL A 367 10.91 -15.82 -5.82
CA VAL A 367 10.02 -15.60 -4.67
C VAL A 367 8.58 -15.73 -5.11
N PRO A 368 7.78 -16.68 -4.60
CA PRO A 368 6.38 -16.80 -4.97
C PRO A 368 5.57 -15.61 -4.43
N LEU A 369 4.82 -14.96 -5.32
CA LEU A 369 3.82 -13.98 -4.92
C LEU A 369 2.49 -14.70 -4.70
N ASP A 370 1.86 -14.49 -3.54
CA ASP A 370 0.51 -15.00 -3.29
C ASP A 370 -0.49 -14.32 -4.25
N PRO A 371 -1.13 -15.09 -5.13
CA PRO A 371 -2.08 -14.52 -6.09
C PRO A 371 -3.36 -13.97 -5.46
N LEU A 372 -3.67 -14.35 -4.23
CA LEU A 372 -4.88 -13.94 -3.49
C LEU A 372 -4.57 -13.00 -2.31
N GLY A 373 -3.29 -12.84 -1.98
CA GLY A 373 -2.87 -12.07 -0.82
C GLY A 373 -2.59 -10.62 -1.18
N GLY A 374 -3.28 -9.68 -0.57
CA GLY A 374 -2.97 -8.26 -0.58
C GLY A 374 -1.65 -7.88 0.10
N GLN A 375 -0.70 -8.80 0.12
CA GLN A 375 0.57 -8.64 0.82
C GLN A 375 1.78 -8.64 -0.11
N ALA A 376 1.57 -8.66 -1.43
CA ALA A 376 2.67 -8.71 -2.39
C ALA A 376 3.60 -7.50 -2.25
N GLU A 377 3.06 -6.30 -2.06
CA GLU A 377 3.86 -5.08 -1.86
C GLU A 377 4.61 -5.13 -0.53
N ALA A 378 3.97 -5.54 0.57
CA ALA A 378 4.61 -5.68 1.88
C ALA A 378 5.71 -6.76 1.89
N LEU A 379 5.50 -7.85 1.15
CA LEU A 379 6.52 -8.89 0.96
C LEU A 379 7.74 -8.32 0.21
N LEU A 380 7.52 -7.58 -0.87
CA LEU A 380 8.60 -7.01 -1.66
C LEU A 380 9.34 -5.89 -0.91
N ASP A 381 8.64 -5.03 -0.15
CA ASP A 381 9.28 -4.05 0.75
C ASP A 381 10.21 -4.71 1.78
N TRP A 382 9.81 -5.88 2.29
CA TRP A 382 10.67 -6.65 3.17
C TRP A 382 11.81 -7.35 2.41
N ALA A 383 11.53 -7.99 1.29
CA ALA A 383 12.47 -8.82 0.54
C ALA A 383 13.68 -8.02 0.01
N VAL A 384 13.47 -6.78 -0.49
CA VAL A 384 14.57 -5.93 -0.97
C VAL A 384 15.51 -5.49 0.16
N GLY A 385 15.08 -5.58 1.42
CA GLY A 385 15.92 -5.36 2.60
C GLY A 385 16.74 -6.58 3.02
N GLU A 386 16.38 -7.77 2.57
CA GLU A 386 17.06 -9.03 2.89
C GLU A 386 17.95 -9.54 1.74
N VAL A 387 17.57 -9.25 0.49
CA VAL A 387 18.25 -9.72 -0.73
C VAL A 387 18.42 -8.55 -1.70
N ASN A 388 19.59 -8.46 -2.32
CA ASN A 388 19.82 -7.48 -3.37
C ASN A 388 18.74 -7.60 -4.46
N ARG A 389 18.04 -6.51 -4.73
CA ARG A 389 16.92 -6.43 -5.68
C ARG A 389 17.23 -6.98 -7.07
N TYR A 390 18.47 -6.84 -7.52
CA TYR A 390 18.93 -7.38 -8.80
C TYR A 390 19.15 -8.91 -8.82
N LYS A 391 18.86 -9.57 -7.69
CA LYS A 391 18.79 -11.03 -7.57
C LYS A 391 17.37 -11.53 -7.29
N LEU A 392 16.43 -10.64 -6.91
CA LEU A 392 15.03 -11.00 -6.63
C LEU A 392 14.22 -11.14 -7.91
N GLN A 393 13.47 -12.23 -8.00
CA GLN A 393 12.65 -12.60 -9.15
C GLN A 393 11.29 -13.12 -8.69
N PRO A 394 10.22 -12.31 -8.69
CA PRO A 394 8.87 -12.77 -8.40
C PRO A 394 8.47 -13.97 -9.28
N ALA A 395 8.04 -15.05 -8.64
CA ALA A 395 7.48 -16.23 -9.30
C ALA A 395 5.95 -16.04 -9.41
N ILE A 396 5.46 -15.99 -10.64
CA ILE A 396 4.07 -15.65 -10.98
C ILE A 396 3.49 -16.78 -11.83
N SER A 397 2.26 -17.24 -11.53
CA SER A 397 1.54 -18.21 -12.40
C SER A 397 0.66 -17.46 -13.39
N VAL A 398 0.51 -17.97 -14.61
CA VAL A 398 -0.49 -17.53 -15.58
C VAL A 398 -1.81 -18.28 -15.46
N ARG A 399 -1.89 -19.25 -14.56
CA ARG A 399 -3.07 -20.04 -14.32
C ARG A 399 -3.99 -19.35 -13.35
N SER A 400 -5.28 -19.39 -13.62
CA SER A 400 -6.34 -18.96 -12.71
C SER A 400 -6.44 -19.88 -11.51
N LEU A 401 -7.01 -19.40 -10.41
CA LEU A 401 -7.22 -20.20 -9.21
C LEU A 401 -8.69 -20.54 -9.04
N GLU A 402 -8.96 -21.78 -8.66
CA GLU A 402 -10.28 -22.25 -8.29
C GLU A 402 -10.28 -22.85 -6.88
N ARG A 403 -11.22 -22.42 -6.07
CA ARG A 403 -11.44 -22.96 -4.73
C ARG A 403 -12.74 -23.72 -4.65
N VAL A 404 -12.66 -24.98 -4.18
CA VAL A 404 -13.80 -25.84 -3.87
C VAL A 404 -13.72 -26.24 -2.40
N GLY A 405 -14.55 -25.68 -1.57
CA GLY A 405 -14.46 -25.87 -0.13
C GLY A 405 -13.13 -25.37 0.45
N LYS A 406 -12.24 -26.27 0.88
CA LYS A 406 -10.89 -25.96 1.36
C LYS A 406 -9.79 -26.23 0.32
N ALA A 407 -10.11 -26.93 -0.74
CA ALA A 407 -9.15 -27.26 -1.78
C ALA A 407 -8.97 -26.08 -2.74
N MET A 408 -7.73 -25.81 -3.12
CA MET A 408 -7.34 -24.83 -4.13
C MET A 408 -6.69 -25.57 -5.30
N ALA A 409 -7.01 -25.19 -6.52
CA ALA A 409 -6.41 -25.74 -7.73
C ALA A 409 -6.05 -24.61 -8.70
N GLU A 410 -4.95 -24.77 -9.42
CA GLU A 410 -4.62 -23.92 -10.57
C GLU A 410 -5.28 -24.47 -11.81
N VAL A 411 -6.02 -23.64 -12.55
CA VAL A 411 -6.73 -24.03 -13.78
C VAL A 411 -6.36 -23.09 -14.94
N PRO A 412 -6.28 -23.57 -16.20
CA PRO A 412 -6.06 -22.71 -17.35
C PRO A 412 -7.11 -21.60 -17.45
N PHE A 413 -6.74 -20.43 -17.94
CA PHE A 413 -7.64 -19.27 -18.01
C PHE A 413 -8.91 -19.53 -18.83
N ALA A 414 -8.79 -20.24 -19.97
CA ALA A 414 -9.95 -20.59 -20.80
C ALA A 414 -10.92 -21.55 -20.07
N GLU A 415 -10.40 -22.46 -19.27
CA GLU A 415 -11.19 -23.38 -18.44
C GLU A 415 -11.86 -22.60 -17.29
N ALA A 416 -11.13 -21.71 -16.63
CA ALA A 416 -11.65 -20.83 -15.58
C ALA A 416 -12.82 -19.95 -16.06
N LEU A 417 -12.84 -19.57 -17.35
CA LEU A 417 -13.94 -18.81 -17.95
C LEU A 417 -15.17 -19.65 -18.31
N ALA A 418 -15.00 -20.97 -18.52
CA ALA A 418 -16.07 -21.83 -19.02
C ALA A 418 -17.36 -21.79 -18.19
N PRO A 419 -17.34 -21.79 -16.84
CA PRO A 419 -18.55 -21.72 -16.02
C PRO A 419 -19.36 -20.43 -16.25
N LEU A 420 -18.75 -19.33 -16.67
CA LEU A 420 -19.44 -18.07 -16.97
C LEU A 420 -20.34 -18.19 -18.22
N ALA A 421 -20.04 -19.12 -19.12
CA ALA A 421 -20.82 -19.34 -20.34
C ALA A 421 -22.11 -20.17 -20.09
N ARG A 422 -22.35 -20.66 -18.88
CA ARG A 422 -23.50 -21.50 -18.54
C ARG A 422 -24.82 -20.75 -18.80
N ILE A 423 -25.69 -21.35 -19.67
CA ILE A 423 -26.93 -20.72 -20.14
C ILE A 423 -28.12 -21.18 -19.30
N SER A 424 -29.00 -20.26 -18.93
CA SER A 424 -30.35 -20.53 -18.43
C SER A 424 -31.43 -19.97 -19.34
N LEU A 425 -32.53 -20.71 -19.47
CA LEU A 425 -33.73 -20.34 -20.23
C LEU A 425 -34.75 -19.67 -19.31
N GLU A 426 -35.26 -18.51 -19.71
CA GLU A 426 -36.28 -17.82 -18.93
C GLU A 426 -37.68 -18.07 -19.52
N GLY A 427 -38.56 -18.68 -18.73
CA GLY A 427 -40.01 -18.71 -19.01
C GLY A 427 -40.50 -19.64 -20.14
N ALA A 428 -39.65 -20.39 -20.82
CA ALA A 428 -40.00 -21.27 -21.91
C ALA A 428 -39.37 -22.67 -21.75
N GLY A 429 -40.07 -23.70 -22.24
CA GLY A 429 -39.47 -25.02 -22.39
C GLY A 429 -38.52 -25.05 -23.59
N GLN A 430 -37.80 -26.17 -23.78
CA GLN A 430 -36.87 -26.36 -24.92
C GLN A 430 -37.61 -26.47 -26.30
N THR A 431 -38.94 -26.57 -26.31
CA THR A 431 -39.74 -26.61 -27.55
C THR A 431 -40.48 -25.30 -27.72
N LEU A 432 -40.27 -24.63 -28.85
CA LEU A 432 -40.79 -23.31 -29.18
C LEU A 432 -41.70 -23.35 -30.42
N GLU A 433 -42.71 -22.49 -30.48
CA GLU A 433 -43.49 -22.27 -31.66
C GLU A 433 -42.71 -21.41 -32.69
N PRO A 434 -42.96 -21.59 -33.99
CA PRO A 434 -42.33 -20.75 -35.04
C PRO A 434 -42.57 -19.26 -34.78
N GLY A 435 -41.50 -18.47 -34.70
CA GLY A 435 -41.56 -17.03 -34.44
C GLY A 435 -41.68 -16.62 -32.99
N GLN A 436 -41.72 -17.58 -32.05
CA GLN A 436 -41.67 -17.31 -30.61
C GLN A 436 -40.32 -16.73 -30.19
N GLU A 437 -40.32 -15.77 -29.29
CA GLU A 437 -39.11 -15.19 -28.71
C GLU A 437 -38.83 -15.87 -27.37
N VAL A 438 -37.55 -16.18 -27.12
CA VAL A 438 -37.07 -16.73 -25.86
C VAL A 438 -35.87 -15.92 -25.40
N THR A 439 -35.81 -15.65 -24.10
CA THR A 439 -34.66 -14.99 -23.46
C THR A 439 -33.73 -16.02 -22.83
N LEU A 440 -32.48 -15.99 -23.27
CA LEU A 440 -31.39 -16.77 -22.67
C LEU A 440 -30.54 -15.83 -21.83
N SER A 441 -30.10 -16.29 -20.66
CA SER A 441 -29.24 -15.52 -19.79
C SER A 441 -28.07 -16.37 -19.28
N LEU A 442 -26.98 -15.72 -18.88
CA LEU A 442 -25.83 -16.41 -18.29
C LEU A 442 -26.09 -16.71 -16.81
N ALA A 443 -26.33 -18.00 -16.49
CA ALA A 443 -26.74 -18.45 -15.17
C ALA A 443 -25.75 -18.07 -14.06
N THR A 444 -24.46 -18.32 -14.26
CA THR A 444 -23.40 -18.06 -13.30
C THR A 444 -23.28 -16.57 -12.95
N LEU A 445 -23.37 -15.67 -13.90
CA LEU A 445 -23.34 -14.23 -13.65
C LEU A 445 -24.53 -13.76 -12.80
N ARG A 446 -25.68 -14.39 -13.02
CA ARG A 446 -26.89 -14.10 -12.24
C ARG A 446 -26.78 -14.62 -10.81
N GLU A 447 -26.20 -15.78 -10.60
CA GLU A 447 -26.00 -16.42 -9.29
C GLU A 447 -24.93 -15.67 -8.47
N SER A 448 -23.82 -15.24 -9.10
CA SER A 448 -22.72 -14.54 -8.44
C SER A 448 -22.94 -13.03 -8.25
N GLY A 449 -24.02 -12.47 -8.81
CA GLY A 449 -24.25 -11.01 -8.84
C GLY A 449 -23.37 -10.27 -9.83
N GLY A 450 -22.70 -10.97 -10.75
CA GLY A 450 -21.81 -10.44 -11.78
C GLY A 450 -20.37 -10.98 -11.70
N LEU A 451 -19.51 -10.44 -12.56
CA LEU A 451 -18.07 -10.63 -12.49
C LEU A 451 -17.51 -9.55 -11.54
N ASN A 452 -16.93 -9.98 -10.42
CA ASN A 452 -16.39 -9.10 -9.41
C ASN A 452 -14.94 -8.75 -9.72
N PHE A 453 -14.43 -7.65 -9.16
CA PHE A 453 -13.05 -7.22 -9.33
C PHE A 453 -12.44 -6.90 -7.97
N ASP A 454 -11.29 -7.50 -7.68
CA ASP A 454 -10.50 -7.22 -6.50
C ASP A 454 -9.49 -6.12 -6.83
N GLN A 455 -9.56 -4.99 -6.12
CA GLN A 455 -8.70 -3.82 -6.38
C GLN A 455 -7.26 -4.03 -5.91
N GLU A 456 -7.05 -4.82 -4.87
CA GLU A 456 -5.76 -5.03 -4.28
C GLU A 456 -4.91 -5.95 -5.16
N THR A 457 -5.48 -7.08 -5.56
CA THR A 457 -4.83 -8.04 -6.45
C THR A 457 -5.01 -7.73 -7.93
N GLN A 458 -5.88 -6.75 -8.27
CA GLN A 458 -6.28 -6.40 -9.64
C GLN A 458 -6.81 -7.60 -10.43
N THR A 459 -7.52 -8.51 -9.73
CA THR A 459 -7.97 -9.80 -10.25
C THR A 459 -9.49 -9.85 -10.33
N TYR A 460 -10.02 -10.35 -11.44
CA TYR A 460 -11.45 -10.63 -11.55
C TYR A 460 -11.80 -11.96 -10.90
N TRP A 461 -12.95 -12.03 -10.22
CA TRP A 461 -13.42 -13.25 -9.60
C TRP A 461 -14.94 -13.41 -9.65
N PHE A 462 -15.41 -14.66 -9.56
CA PHE A 462 -16.82 -15.00 -9.46
C PHE A 462 -17.00 -16.29 -8.66
N SER A 463 -18.25 -16.57 -8.25
CA SER A 463 -18.61 -17.81 -7.58
C SER A 463 -19.77 -18.47 -8.30
N TYR A 464 -19.81 -19.80 -8.28
CA TYR A 464 -20.91 -20.57 -8.83
C TYR A 464 -21.11 -21.87 -8.05
N THR A 465 -22.28 -22.50 -8.24
CA THR A 465 -22.59 -23.82 -7.69
C THR A 465 -22.63 -24.82 -8.84
N ASP A 466 -21.89 -25.92 -8.72
CA ASP A 466 -21.90 -27.00 -9.72
C ASP A 466 -23.16 -27.88 -9.62
N ASP A 467 -23.28 -28.87 -10.51
CA ASP A 467 -24.43 -29.77 -10.54
C ASP A 467 -24.48 -30.74 -9.35
N GLU A 468 -23.36 -30.91 -8.62
CA GLU A 468 -23.29 -31.67 -7.36
C GLU A 468 -23.57 -30.83 -6.12
N GLY A 469 -23.87 -29.54 -6.26
CA GLY A 469 -24.17 -28.59 -5.19
C GLY A 469 -22.92 -28.05 -4.47
N ARG A 470 -21.72 -28.24 -5.02
CA ARG A 470 -20.47 -27.69 -4.45
C ARG A 470 -20.32 -26.24 -4.87
N GLN A 471 -19.93 -25.41 -3.92
CA GLN A 471 -19.65 -24.01 -4.18
C GLN A 471 -18.21 -23.82 -4.64
N HIS A 472 -18.05 -23.18 -5.78
CA HIS A 472 -16.78 -22.80 -6.39
C HIS A 472 -16.56 -21.30 -6.30
N THR A 473 -15.33 -20.89 -6.11
CA THR A 473 -14.89 -19.49 -6.27
C THR A 473 -13.68 -19.48 -7.18
N VAL A 474 -13.75 -18.71 -8.26
CA VAL A 474 -12.72 -18.66 -9.30
C VAL A 474 -12.13 -17.26 -9.35
N TRP A 475 -10.80 -17.16 -9.32
CA TRP A 475 -10.04 -15.92 -9.54
C TRP A 475 -9.32 -16.03 -10.87
N LEU A 476 -9.57 -15.09 -11.75
CA LEU A 476 -9.08 -15.10 -13.14
C LEU A 476 -7.69 -14.47 -13.23
N GLU A 477 -6.69 -15.24 -13.66
CA GLU A 477 -5.39 -14.69 -14.00
C GLU A 477 -5.39 -14.26 -15.47
N ASP A 478 -5.67 -12.99 -15.71
CA ASP A 478 -5.69 -12.39 -17.04
C ASP A 478 -4.49 -11.46 -17.26
N ALA A 479 -4.38 -10.89 -18.45
CA ALA A 479 -3.32 -9.95 -18.76
C ALA A 479 -3.35 -8.67 -17.89
N GLY A 480 -4.50 -8.32 -17.32
CA GLY A 480 -4.65 -7.16 -16.41
C GLY A 480 -4.00 -7.41 -15.04
N SER A 481 -4.29 -8.56 -14.41
CA SER A 481 -3.67 -8.99 -13.17
C SER A 481 -2.17 -9.25 -13.35
N MET A 482 -1.78 -9.86 -14.47
CA MET A 482 -0.35 -10.01 -14.83
C MET A 482 0.35 -8.66 -14.96
N ALA A 483 -0.25 -7.68 -15.66
CA ALA A 483 0.32 -6.34 -15.79
C ALA A 483 0.51 -5.65 -14.42
N HIS A 484 -0.40 -5.90 -13.46
CA HIS A 484 -0.25 -5.38 -12.10
C HIS A 484 0.99 -5.96 -11.39
N LYS A 485 1.15 -7.29 -11.43
CA LYS A 485 2.32 -7.98 -10.84
C LYS A 485 3.64 -7.56 -11.47
N LEU A 486 3.65 -7.37 -12.79
CA LEU A 486 4.83 -6.86 -13.52
C LEU A 486 5.16 -5.42 -13.14
N ARG A 487 4.15 -4.56 -12.90
CA ARG A 487 4.37 -3.19 -12.39
C ARG A 487 4.96 -3.18 -10.99
N LEU A 488 4.58 -4.14 -10.12
CA LEU A 488 5.24 -4.29 -8.82
C LEU A 488 6.72 -4.61 -9.00
N ALA A 489 7.07 -5.61 -9.81
CA ALA A 489 8.46 -5.96 -10.08
C ALA A 489 9.27 -4.76 -10.64
N ALA A 490 8.69 -4.01 -11.59
CA ALA A 490 9.32 -2.81 -12.16
C ALA A 490 9.51 -1.69 -11.13
N ARG A 491 8.54 -1.47 -10.24
CA ARG A 491 8.56 -0.44 -9.20
C ARG A 491 9.72 -0.61 -8.20
N TYR A 492 10.15 -1.85 -7.98
CA TYR A 492 11.26 -2.18 -7.09
C TYR A 492 12.58 -2.38 -7.82
N ASN A 493 12.66 -2.18 -9.14
CA ASN A 493 13.83 -2.44 -9.98
C ASN A 493 14.39 -3.87 -9.78
N LEU A 494 13.48 -4.88 -9.72
CA LEU A 494 13.89 -6.26 -9.48
C LEU A 494 14.61 -6.86 -10.69
N ARG A 495 15.34 -7.99 -10.45
CA ARG A 495 16.01 -8.77 -11.51
C ARG A 495 15.10 -9.07 -12.70
N GLY A 496 13.83 -9.36 -12.48
CA GLY A 496 12.88 -9.78 -13.50
C GLY A 496 11.73 -10.56 -12.90
N VAL A 497 11.17 -11.52 -13.67
CA VAL A 497 10.06 -12.37 -13.23
C VAL A 497 10.25 -13.80 -13.72
N ALA A 498 9.84 -14.78 -12.90
CA ALA A 498 9.71 -16.17 -13.28
C ALA A 498 8.23 -16.51 -13.49
N VAL A 499 7.85 -16.90 -14.71
CA VAL A 499 6.44 -17.08 -15.08
C VAL A 499 6.16 -18.56 -15.31
N ARG A 500 5.33 -19.16 -14.43
CA ARG A 500 4.93 -20.56 -14.51
C ARG A 500 3.74 -20.75 -15.44
N GLY A 501 3.72 -21.86 -16.18
CA GLY A 501 2.61 -22.23 -17.04
C GLY A 501 2.50 -21.44 -18.34
N LEU A 502 3.49 -20.64 -18.68
CA LEU A 502 3.43 -19.72 -19.84
C LEU A 502 3.33 -20.46 -21.19
N ALA A 503 3.89 -21.68 -21.25
CA ALA A 503 3.82 -22.56 -22.42
C ALA A 503 2.53 -23.41 -22.50
N ASP A 504 1.64 -23.31 -21.51
CA ASP A 504 0.42 -24.08 -21.48
C ASP A 504 -0.62 -23.52 -22.45
N GLU A 505 -1.47 -24.41 -22.97
CA GLU A 505 -2.63 -24.01 -23.78
C GLU A 505 -3.73 -23.39 -22.90
N GLY A 506 -4.53 -22.50 -23.50
CA GLY A 506 -5.69 -21.91 -22.82
C GLY A 506 -5.38 -20.69 -21.95
N ASN A 507 -4.15 -20.17 -21.98
CA ASN A 507 -3.79 -18.92 -21.30
C ASN A 507 -4.33 -17.69 -22.02
N ASP A 508 -4.47 -16.57 -21.33
CA ASP A 508 -4.77 -15.28 -21.95
C ASP A 508 -3.58 -14.83 -22.83
N ARG A 509 -3.73 -14.92 -24.14
CA ARG A 509 -2.66 -14.58 -25.10
C ARG A 509 -2.14 -13.15 -24.98
N ARG A 510 -2.92 -12.23 -24.40
CA ARG A 510 -2.51 -10.83 -24.18
C ARG A 510 -1.38 -10.72 -23.14
N ILE A 511 -1.17 -11.74 -22.32
CA ILE A 511 -0.05 -11.82 -21.36
C ILE A 511 1.30 -11.60 -22.07
N TRP A 512 1.47 -12.12 -23.27
CA TRP A 512 2.70 -11.90 -24.04
C TRP A 512 2.94 -10.43 -24.40
N ALA A 513 1.88 -9.67 -24.62
CA ALA A 513 2.02 -8.24 -24.90
C ALA A 513 2.48 -7.45 -23.67
N VAL A 514 1.98 -7.77 -22.46
CA VAL A 514 2.41 -7.11 -21.24
C VAL A 514 3.81 -7.55 -20.79
N LEU A 515 4.18 -8.81 -21.00
CA LEU A 515 5.55 -9.29 -20.79
C LEU A 515 6.55 -8.60 -21.73
N ARG A 516 6.18 -8.36 -22.99
CA ARG A 516 7.02 -7.61 -23.94
C ARG A 516 7.20 -6.16 -23.51
N GLN A 517 6.16 -5.49 -23.01
CA GLN A 517 6.27 -4.15 -22.44
C GLN A 517 7.25 -4.15 -21.26
N PHE A 518 7.13 -5.11 -20.35
CA PHE A 518 8.02 -5.26 -19.20
C PHE A 518 9.48 -5.51 -19.64
N ALA A 519 9.72 -6.43 -20.58
CA ALA A 519 11.04 -6.74 -21.10
C ALA A 519 11.72 -5.52 -21.77
N GLN A 520 10.93 -4.57 -22.28
CA GLN A 520 11.38 -3.32 -22.88
C GLN A 520 11.44 -2.14 -21.89
N LEU A 521 11.30 -2.38 -20.60
CA LEU A 521 11.24 -1.36 -19.54
C LEU A 521 10.10 -0.35 -19.74
N ALA A 522 9.08 -0.72 -20.50
CA ALA A 522 7.85 0.05 -20.62
C ALA A 522 6.88 -0.33 -19.49
N VAL A 523 5.97 0.58 -19.13
CA VAL A 523 4.96 0.32 -18.10
C VAL A 523 3.95 -0.71 -18.62
N PRO A 524 3.85 -1.91 -18.00
CA PRO A 524 2.88 -2.92 -18.42
C PRO A 524 1.45 -2.43 -18.20
N GLU A 525 0.69 -2.31 -19.29
CA GLU A 525 -0.71 -1.87 -19.24
C GLU A 525 -1.56 -2.62 -20.27
N VAL A 526 -2.71 -3.10 -19.80
CA VAL A 526 -3.76 -3.67 -20.65
C VAL A 526 -5.10 -3.55 -19.95
N LYS A 527 -6.18 -3.36 -20.73
CA LYS A 527 -7.54 -3.34 -20.18
C LYS A 527 -8.29 -4.59 -20.65
N SER A 528 -8.82 -5.36 -19.71
CA SER A 528 -9.70 -6.47 -20.02
C SER A 528 -11.08 -5.96 -20.38
N ARG A 529 -11.65 -6.52 -21.47
CA ARG A 529 -12.99 -6.21 -21.97
C ARG A 529 -13.76 -7.51 -22.08
N PHE A 530 -14.37 -7.90 -20.97
CA PHE A 530 -15.18 -9.10 -20.97
C PHE A 530 -16.43 -8.95 -21.82
N ALA A 531 -16.63 -9.93 -22.70
CA ALA A 531 -17.76 -10.00 -23.61
C ALA A 531 -18.29 -11.44 -23.66
N VAL A 532 -19.56 -11.59 -23.99
CA VAL A 532 -20.15 -12.88 -24.36
C VAL A 532 -20.36 -12.90 -25.87
N VAL A 533 -19.96 -14.00 -26.48
CA VAL A 533 -20.22 -14.27 -27.91
C VAL A 533 -21.31 -15.33 -27.99
N TRP A 534 -22.48 -14.94 -28.46
CA TRP A 534 -23.61 -15.80 -28.70
C TRP A 534 -23.54 -16.33 -30.13
N THR A 535 -23.70 -17.64 -30.31
CA THR A 535 -23.75 -18.26 -31.62
C THR A 535 -25.00 -19.09 -31.73
N VAL A 536 -25.64 -19.05 -32.93
CA VAL A 536 -26.80 -19.87 -33.26
C VAL A 536 -26.42 -20.86 -34.34
N GLN A 537 -26.61 -22.14 -34.11
CA GLN A 537 -26.37 -23.22 -35.07
C GLN A 537 -27.68 -23.95 -35.41
N GLY A 538 -27.90 -24.22 -36.67
CA GLY A 538 -28.95 -25.09 -37.19
C GLY A 538 -28.36 -26.33 -37.87
N GLU A 539 -29.22 -27.17 -38.50
CA GLU A 539 -28.78 -28.40 -39.18
C GLU A 539 -27.79 -28.12 -40.34
N GLU A 540 -27.89 -26.97 -41.01
CA GLU A 540 -27.03 -26.60 -42.13
C GLU A 540 -25.75 -25.83 -41.72
N GLY A 541 -25.55 -25.55 -40.40
CA GLY A 541 -24.39 -24.84 -39.87
C GLY A 541 -24.75 -23.59 -39.07
N GLU A 542 -23.79 -22.67 -38.94
CA GLU A 542 -23.92 -21.45 -38.15
C GLU A 542 -24.82 -20.44 -38.83
N LEU A 543 -25.87 -19.99 -38.13
CA LEU A 543 -26.90 -19.08 -38.62
C LEU A 543 -26.65 -17.63 -38.22
N GLY A 544 -25.87 -17.38 -37.19
CA GLY A 544 -25.52 -16.05 -36.70
C GLY A 544 -24.65 -16.03 -35.47
N GLU A 545 -23.89 -14.94 -35.34
CA GLU A 545 -23.07 -14.64 -34.20
C GLU A 545 -23.32 -13.20 -33.71
N GLU A 546 -23.41 -13.01 -32.40
CA GLU A 546 -23.57 -11.69 -31.78
C GLU A 546 -22.65 -11.55 -30.55
N THR A 547 -21.81 -10.51 -30.54
CA THR A 547 -20.97 -10.19 -29.42
C THR A 547 -21.57 -9.07 -28.57
N LYS A 548 -21.72 -9.31 -27.25
CA LYS A 548 -22.24 -8.33 -26.30
C LYS A 548 -21.26 -8.12 -25.14
N PRO A 549 -21.21 -6.93 -24.54
CA PRO A 549 -20.51 -6.76 -23.25
C PRO A 549 -21.04 -7.75 -22.22
N LEU A 550 -20.20 -8.29 -21.36
CA LEU A 550 -20.60 -9.24 -20.33
C LEU A 550 -21.62 -8.66 -19.33
N SER A 551 -21.67 -7.32 -19.19
CA SER A 551 -22.71 -6.61 -18.44
C SER A 551 -24.11 -6.71 -19.05
N ASP A 552 -24.22 -7.04 -20.35
CA ASP A 552 -25.47 -7.37 -21.03
C ASP A 552 -25.51 -8.88 -21.32
N SER A 553 -25.77 -9.65 -20.25
CA SER A 553 -25.69 -11.11 -20.25
C SER A 553 -26.93 -11.81 -20.84
N CYS A 554 -27.86 -11.06 -21.38
CA CYS A 554 -29.11 -11.59 -21.98
C CYS A 554 -29.08 -11.62 -23.51
N TYR A 555 -29.57 -12.71 -24.05
CA TYR A 555 -29.75 -12.87 -25.48
C TYR A 555 -31.21 -13.22 -25.78
N VAL A 556 -31.88 -12.40 -26.62
CA VAL A 556 -33.24 -12.66 -27.05
C VAL A 556 -33.15 -13.33 -28.41
N TRP A 557 -33.46 -14.64 -28.43
CA TRP A 557 -33.54 -15.40 -29.70
C TRP A 557 -34.98 -15.54 -30.18
N LYS A 558 -35.18 -15.28 -31.45
CA LYS A 558 -36.45 -15.49 -32.12
C LYS A 558 -36.41 -16.76 -32.93
N ALA A 559 -37.24 -17.74 -32.58
CA ALA A 559 -37.35 -19.02 -33.26
C ALA A 559 -37.63 -18.82 -34.77
N PRO A 560 -36.89 -19.47 -35.68
CA PRO A 560 -37.15 -19.44 -37.11
C PRO A 560 -38.53 -19.98 -37.45
N ARG A 561 -38.97 -19.75 -38.65
CA ARG A 561 -40.22 -20.33 -39.16
C ARG A 561 -40.08 -21.78 -39.59
N GLU A 562 -38.85 -22.22 -39.81
CA GLU A 562 -38.53 -23.60 -40.22
C GLU A 562 -38.45 -24.48 -38.97
N PRO A 563 -39.24 -25.59 -38.90
CA PRO A 563 -39.17 -26.54 -37.82
C PRO A 563 -37.80 -27.26 -37.86
N GLY A 564 -37.23 -27.53 -36.70
CA GLY A 564 -35.93 -28.20 -36.62
C GLY A 564 -35.30 -28.05 -35.26
N GLU A 565 -34.11 -28.59 -35.14
CA GLU A 565 -33.28 -28.47 -33.96
C GLU A 565 -32.23 -27.36 -34.14
N TYR A 566 -32.14 -26.51 -33.14
CA TYR A 566 -31.22 -25.36 -33.11
C TYR A 566 -30.42 -25.40 -31.84
N THR A 567 -29.17 -25.00 -31.90
CA THR A 567 -28.33 -24.84 -30.69
C THR A 567 -27.95 -23.37 -30.53
N VAL A 568 -28.32 -22.75 -29.44
CA VAL A 568 -27.81 -21.44 -29.04
C VAL A 568 -26.70 -21.66 -28.04
N ALA A 569 -25.50 -21.17 -28.36
CA ALA A 569 -24.32 -21.33 -27.51
C ALA A 569 -23.74 -19.96 -27.12
N ALA A 570 -23.11 -19.92 -25.93
CA ALA A 570 -22.37 -18.77 -25.43
C ALA A 570 -20.90 -19.14 -25.22
N ALA A 571 -20.02 -18.21 -25.51
CA ALA A 571 -18.60 -18.28 -25.10
C ALA A 571 -18.17 -16.94 -24.50
N ILE A 572 -17.27 -16.99 -23.54
CA ILE A 572 -16.77 -15.78 -22.86
C ILE A 572 -15.43 -15.39 -23.45
N SER A 573 -15.22 -14.09 -23.60
CA SER A 573 -13.98 -13.49 -24.06
C SER A 573 -13.54 -12.38 -23.11
N ALA A 574 -12.24 -12.24 -22.87
CA ALA A 574 -11.69 -11.12 -22.11
C ALA A 574 -11.11 -10.00 -22.99
N ASP A 575 -11.06 -10.22 -24.30
CA ASP A 575 -10.47 -9.29 -25.29
C ASP A 575 -11.50 -8.75 -26.31
N GLY A 576 -12.77 -8.79 -25.95
CA GLY A 576 -13.88 -8.29 -26.76
C GLY A 576 -14.27 -9.20 -27.89
N GLY A 577 -14.11 -10.51 -27.77
CA GLY A 577 -14.59 -11.52 -28.72
C GLY A 577 -13.51 -12.13 -29.61
N ARG A 578 -12.22 -11.82 -29.39
CA ARG A 578 -11.13 -12.35 -30.25
C ARG A 578 -10.65 -13.73 -29.79
N THR A 579 -10.54 -13.93 -28.47
CA THR A 579 -10.18 -15.22 -27.86
C THR A 579 -11.37 -15.71 -27.04
N LEU A 580 -11.82 -16.93 -27.26
CA LEU A 580 -13.06 -17.47 -26.68
C LEU A 580 -12.76 -18.60 -25.71
N SER A 581 -13.53 -18.69 -24.61
CA SER A 581 -13.62 -19.87 -23.75
C SER A 581 -14.26 -21.05 -24.48
N SER A 582 -14.35 -22.20 -23.81
CA SER A 582 -15.24 -23.28 -24.24
C SER A 582 -16.68 -22.78 -24.39
N ARG A 583 -17.38 -23.26 -25.40
CA ARG A 583 -18.79 -22.92 -25.67
C ARG A 583 -19.72 -23.78 -24.80
N ALA A 584 -20.65 -23.15 -24.12
CA ALA A 584 -21.81 -23.84 -23.52
C ALA A 584 -23.02 -23.62 -24.38
N GLY A 585 -23.74 -24.69 -24.72
CA GLY A 585 -24.89 -24.61 -25.65
C GLY A 585 -26.17 -25.20 -25.06
N VAL A 586 -27.31 -24.68 -25.47
CA VAL A 586 -28.66 -25.18 -25.18
C VAL A 586 -29.33 -25.55 -26.47
N ALA A 587 -29.79 -26.81 -26.58
CA ALA A 587 -30.57 -27.28 -27.69
C ALA A 587 -32.03 -26.80 -27.56
N LEU A 588 -32.56 -26.21 -28.62
CA LEU A 588 -33.93 -25.68 -28.76
C LEU A 588 -34.57 -26.33 -29.97
N ARG A 589 -35.80 -26.80 -29.82
CA ARG A 589 -36.58 -27.37 -30.91
C ARG A 589 -37.70 -26.45 -31.34
N VAL A 590 -37.77 -26.11 -32.62
CA VAL A 590 -38.89 -25.38 -33.19
C VAL A 590 -39.90 -26.41 -33.68
N ALA A 591 -41.12 -26.33 -33.12
CA ALA A 591 -42.21 -27.27 -33.47
C ALA A 591 -42.74 -27.05 -34.90
N GLU A 592 -43.29 -28.13 -35.47
CA GLU A 592 -44.05 -27.96 -36.71
C GLU A 592 -45.26 -27.02 -36.48
N PRO A 593 -45.59 -26.12 -37.41
CA PRO A 593 -46.71 -25.20 -37.24
C PRO A 593 -48.01 -26.00 -37.10
N THR A 594 -48.71 -25.78 -35.98
CA THR A 594 -49.99 -26.40 -35.75
C THR A 594 -50.95 -26.05 -36.91
N PRO A 595 -51.55 -27.03 -37.64
CA PRO A 595 -52.41 -26.70 -38.74
C PRO A 595 -53.57 -25.80 -38.26
N THR A 596 -53.65 -24.62 -38.84
CA THR A 596 -54.76 -23.68 -38.56
C THR A 596 -56.11 -24.38 -38.84
N PRO A 597 -57.01 -24.51 -37.87
CA PRO A 597 -58.32 -25.11 -38.11
C PRO A 597 -59.04 -24.31 -39.17
N THR A 598 -59.52 -25.03 -40.23
CA THR A 598 -60.30 -24.45 -41.32
C THR A 598 -61.48 -23.68 -40.74
N PRO A 599 -61.65 -22.37 -41.06
CA PRO A 599 -62.73 -21.57 -40.46
C PRO A 599 -64.08 -22.19 -40.74
N THR A 600 -64.80 -22.59 -39.73
CA THR A 600 -66.24 -22.94 -39.82
C THR A 600 -67.04 -21.70 -40.28
N PRO A 601 -67.93 -21.76 -41.20
CA PRO A 601 -68.66 -20.57 -41.69
C PRO A 601 -69.46 -19.94 -40.54
N THR A 602 -69.13 -18.68 -40.27
CA THR A 602 -69.75 -17.84 -39.23
C THR A 602 -71.23 -17.55 -39.61
N PRO A 603 -72.16 -17.77 -38.70
CA PRO A 603 -73.52 -17.32 -38.87
C PRO A 603 -73.60 -15.79 -38.89
N THR A 604 -74.40 -15.26 -39.82
CA THR A 604 -74.64 -13.83 -40.04
C THR A 604 -75.10 -13.11 -38.79
N PRO A 605 -74.43 -12.02 -38.35
CA PRO A 605 -74.73 -11.34 -37.12
C PRO A 605 -76.07 -10.59 -37.17
N THR A 606 -76.86 -10.78 -36.13
CA THR A 606 -78.02 -9.96 -35.78
C THR A 606 -77.49 -8.57 -35.28
N PRO A 607 -78.08 -7.46 -35.63
CA PRO A 607 -77.64 -6.12 -35.36
C PRO A 607 -77.66 -5.88 -33.84
N THR A 608 -76.52 -5.57 -33.29
CA THR A 608 -76.30 -5.17 -31.84
C THR A 608 -76.64 -3.66 -31.71
N PRO A 609 -77.33 -3.28 -30.61
CA PRO A 609 -77.62 -1.87 -30.35
C PRO A 609 -76.35 -1.09 -30.03
N ALA A 610 -76.32 0.20 -30.40
CA ALA A 610 -75.23 1.10 -30.27
C ALA A 610 -74.73 1.22 -28.83
N PRO A 611 -73.40 1.29 -28.62
CA PRO A 611 -72.79 1.40 -27.29
C PRO A 611 -73.06 2.78 -26.68
N THR A 612 -73.46 2.75 -25.40
CA THR A 612 -73.49 3.90 -24.49
C THR A 612 -72.06 4.46 -24.29
N PRO A 613 -71.88 5.78 -24.35
CA PRO A 613 -70.53 6.36 -24.25
C PRO A 613 -69.92 6.08 -22.86
N THR A 614 -68.78 5.47 -22.88
CA THR A 614 -67.89 5.26 -21.68
C THR A 614 -67.40 6.63 -21.19
N PRO A 615 -67.47 6.92 -19.86
CA PRO A 615 -66.95 8.18 -19.34
C PRO A 615 -65.43 8.25 -19.51
N THR A 616 -64.96 9.37 -20.05
CA THR A 616 -63.52 9.73 -20.17
C THR A 616 -62.88 9.69 -18.80
N PRO A 617 -61.75 9.04 -18.60
CA PRO A 617 -61.04 9.06 -17.34
C PRO A 617 -60.57 10.50 -17.03
N LYS A 618 -60.93 10.92 -15.83
CA LYS A 618 -60.48 12.19 -15.24
C LYS A 618 -58.96 12.21 -15.14
N PRO A 619 -58.28 13.29 -15.51
CA PRO A 619 -56.83 13.39 -15.42
C PRO A 619 -56.40 13.08 -13.99
N THR A 620 -55.49 12.14 -13.83
CA THR A 620 -54.79 11.87 -12.56
C THR A 620 -54.06 13.17 -12.17
N ALA A 621 -54.34 13.67 -10.97
CA ALA A 621 -53.68 14.83 -10.47
C ALA A 621 -52.15 14.58 -10.44
N ALA A 622 -51.39 15.53 -10.99
CA ALA A 622 -49.92 15.54 -10.91
C ALA A 622 -49.52 15.40 -9.47
N ALA A 623 -48.45 14.57 -9.25
CA ALA A 623 -47.83 14.42 -7.93
C ALA A 623 -47.55 15.83 -7.34
N PRO A 624 -47.75 16.03 -6.04
CA PRO A 624 -47.49 17.31 -5.42
C PRO A 624 -46.02 17.67 -5.63
N PRO A 625 -45.68 18.96 -5.89
CA PRO A 625 -44.28 19.36 -6.01
C PRO A 625 -43.54 19.02 -4.72
N PRO A 626 -42.23 18.67 -4.79
CA PRO A 626 -41.44 18.37 -3.61
C PRO A 626 -41.55 19.54 -2.59
N PRO A 627 -41.58 19.22 -1.28
CA PRO A 627 -41.76 20.23 -0.25
C PRO A 627 -40.67 21.31 -0.38
N LYS A 628 -41.12 22.57 -0.32
CA LYS A 628 -40.24 23.76 -0.35
C LYS A 628 -39.25 23.65 0.81
N PRO A 629 -37.94 23.79 0.57
CA PRO A 629 -36.95 23.76 1.64
C PRO A 629 -37.35 24.69 2.77
N PRO A 630 -37.24 24.31 4.05
CA PRO A 630 -37.49 25.20 5.15
C PRO A 630 -36.61 26.45 5.07
N ALA A 631 -37.17 27.58 5.44
CA ALA A 631 -36.45 28.88 5.42
C ALA A 631 -35.20 28.80 6.31
N PRO A 632 -34.07 29.43 5.91
CA PRO A 632 -32.84 29.44 6.69
C PRO A 632 -33.08 29.95 8.12
N ARG A 633 -32.48 29.30 9.13
CA ARG A 633 -32.56 29.82 10.51
C ARG A 633 -31.90 31.17 10.64
N ALA A 634 -32.45 32.01 11.49
CA ALA A 634 -32.07 33.41 11.73
C ALA A 634 -30.57 33.56 12.13
N PRO A 635 -29.90 34.61 11.69
CA PRO A 635 -28.53 34.95 12.08
C PRO A 635 -28.42 35.31 13.55
N GLY A 636 -27.37 34.86 14.25
CA GLY A 636 -27.10 35.27 15.63
C GLY A 636 -26.39 34.23 16.52
N PHE A 637 -26.12 33.03 16.02
CA PHE A 637 -25.63 31.97 16.86
C PHE A 637 -24.15 31.61 16.54
N PHE A 638 -23.24 31.83 17.49
CA PHE A 638 -21.87 31.34 17.50
C PHE A 638 -21.72 30.28 18.59
N GLY A 639 -21.01 29.19 18.31
CA GLY A 639 -20.84 28.10 19.26
C GLY A 639 -19.38 27.65 19.40
N TYR A 640 -19.04 27.25 20.62
CA TYR A 640 -17.73 26.67 20.95
C TYR A 640 -17.87 25.16 21.04
N GLY A 641 -17.19 24.46 20.14
CA GLY A 641 -17.21 23.01 20.04
C GLY A 641 -15.82 22.38 20.01
N VAL A 642 -15.77 21.10 20.25
CA VAL A 642 -14.55 20.31 20.14
C VAL A 642 -14.88 18.93 19.60
N GLN A 643 -14.04 18.39 18.75
CA GLN A 643 -14.14 16.98 18.34
C GLN A 643 -13.51 16.08 19.39
N ALA A 644 -14.24 15.05 19.77
CA ALA A 644 -13.79 14.04 20.72
C ALA A 644 -14.09 12.64 20.19
N HIS A 645 -13.23 11.67 20.47
CA HIS A 645 -13.50 10.27 20.21
C HIS A 645 -14.17 9.64 21.44
N MET A 646 -15.48 9.39 21.35
CA MET A 646 -16.29 8.87 22.45
C MET A 646 -16.67 7.39 22.26
N ILE A 647 -16.71 6.90 21.03
CA ILE A 647 -17.08 5.51 20.71
C ILE A 647 -16.10 4.53 21.38
N ASP A 648 -16.64 3.57 22.14
CA ASP A 648 -15.91 2.59 22.96
C ASP A 648 -15.02 3.19 24.07
N GLN A 649 -15.20 4.45 24.42
CA GLN A 649 -14.44 5.13 25.46
C GLN A 649 -15.28 5.38 26.72
N ASP A 650 -14.62 5.68 27.85
CA ASP A 650 -15.31 6.24 29.02
C ASP A 650 -15.68 7.70 28.75
N HIS A 651 -16.97 7.99 28.72
CA HIS A 651 -17.47 9.34 28.44
C HIS A 651 -17.25 10.32 29.60
N GLY A 652 -17.05 9.84 30.82
CA GLY A 652 -16.89 10.68 32.01
C GLY A 652 -15.74 11.69 31.90
N PRO A 653 -14.49 11.25 31.71
CA PRO A 653 -13.34 12.14 31.50
C PRO A 653 -13.49 13.09 30.32
N ILE A 654 -14.04 12.60 29.21
CA ILE A 654 -14.25 13.39 27.97
C ILE A 654 -15.22 14.54 28.24
N ILE A 655 -16.39 14.22 28.77
CA ILE A 655 -17.45 15.21 29.06
C ILE A 655 -16.97 16.23 30.09
N ASN A 656 -16.27 15.78 31.15
CA ASN A 656 -15.72 16.65 32.17
C ASN A 656 -14.71 17.64 31.58
N ALA A 657 -13.83 17.17 30.66
CA ALA A 657 -12.87 18.03 29.98
C ALA A 657 -13.57 19.07 29.09
N ILE A 658 -14.59 18.68 28.31
CA ILE A 658 -15.37 19.60 27.48
C ILE A 658 -16.07 20.66 28.32
N LYS A 659 -16.70 20.26 29.43
CA LYS A 659 -17.35 21.20 30.38
C LYS A 659 -16.34 22.08 31.08
N GLY A 660 -15.15 21.54 31.41
CA GLY A 660 -14.06 22.28 31.99
C GLY A 660 -13.56 23.42 31.09
N LEU A 661 -13.62 23.25 29.77
CA LEU A 661 -13.36 24.30 28.78
C LEU A 661 -14.47 25.38 28.74
N GLY A 662 -15.64 25.12 29.30
CA GLY A 662 -16.83 25.95 29.11
C GLY A 662 -17.42 25.81 27.69
N PHE A 663 -17.11 24.76 26.97
CA PHE A 663 -17.67 24.47 25.65
C PHE A 663 -19.03 23.80 25.78
N ASN A 664 -19.89 24.02 24.80
CA ASN A 664 -21.24 23.52 24.79
C ASN A 664 -21.62 22.67 23.59
N TRP A 665 -20.65 22.38 22.72
CA TRP A 665 -20.80 21.48 21.57
C TRP A 665 -19.74 20.41 21.56
N VAL A 666 -20.12 19.21 21.14
CA VAL A 666 -19.23 18.09 20.84
C VAL A 666 -19.51 17.58 19.44
N LYS A 667 -18.45 17.33 18.66
CA LYS A 667 -18.50 16.60 17.39
C LYS A 667 -18.02 15.18 17.61
N GLN A 668 -18.79 14.21 17.09
CA GLN A 668 -18.38 12.80 16.98
C GLN A 668 -18.57 12.32 15.55
N GLN A 669 -17.53 11.75 14.97
CA GLN A 669 -17.60 11.10 13.68
C GLN A 669 -18.23 9.71 13.83
N ILE A 670 -19.21 9.40 13.00
CA ILE A 670 -19.95 8.13 12.97
C ILE A 670 -19.58 7.39 11.69
N GLU A 671 -18.76 6.37 11.82
CA GLU A 671 -18.45 5.48 10.71
C GLU A 671 -19.66 4.58 10.40
N TRP A 672 -20.42 4.93 9.38
CA TRP A 672 -21.64 4.20 9.02
C TRP A 672 -21.41 2.70 8.87
N LYS A 673 -20.27 2.27 8.27
CA LYS A 673 -19.89 0.86 8.12
C LYS A 673 -19.90 0.05 9.42
N ARG A 674 -19.70 0.72 10.56
CA ARG A 674 -19.70 0.10 11.88
C ARG A 674 -21.12 -0.09 12.45
N PHE A 675 -22.02 0.82 12.13
CA PHE A 675 -23.34 0.91 12.77
C PHE A 675 -24.48 0.35 11.91
N GLU A 676 -24.22 -0.03 10.67
CA GLU A 676 -25.13 -0.75 9.78
C GLU A 676 -24.37 -1.82 8.98
N PRO A 677 -23.95 -2.93 9.63
CA PRO A 677 -23.18 -3.99 8.98
C PRO A 677 -23.93 -4.68 7.83
N ALA A 678 -25.25 -4.71 7.87
CA ALA A 678 -26.13 -5.12 6.77
C ALA A 678 -27.31 -4.16 6.67
N LYS A 679 -27.84 -3.94 5.47
CA LYS A 679 -28.91 -2.97 5.21
C LYS A 679 -30.10 -3.14 6.14
N GLY A 680 -30.44 -2.08 6.87
CA GLY A 680 -31.53 -2.04 7.84
C GLY A 680 -31.24 -2.70 9.20
N GLN A 681 -30.01 -3.21 9.41
CA GLN A 681 -29.58 -3.80 10.70
C GLN A 681 -28.69 -2.79 11.44
N TYR A 682 -29.29 -2.07 12.36
CA TYR A 682 -28.64 -0.97 13.07
C TYR A 682 -28.09 -1.37 14.43
N ALA A 683 -26.82 -1.03 14.71
CA ALA A 683 -26.14 -1.23 15.98
C ALA A 683 -26.13 0.08 16.82
N TRP A 684 -27.26 0.50 17.35
CA TRP A 684 -27.41 1.81 18.00
C TRP A 684 -26.77 1.95 19.38
N GLY A 685 -26.37 0.87 20.04
CA GLY A 685 -25.98 0.86 21.46
C GLY A 685 -24.98 1.96 21.85
N GLU A 686 -23.87 2.06 21.13
CA GLU A 686 -22.83 3.08 21.41
C GLU A 686 -23.29 4.48 21.09
N ILE A 687 -24.05 4.68 20.01
CA ILE A 687 -24.59 6.01 19.68
C ILE A 687 -25.65 6.43 20.70
N ASP A 688 -26.49 5.49 21.17
CA ASP A 688 -27.45 5.74 22.23
C ASP A 688 -26.77 6.22 23.52
N ARG A 689 -25.69 5.52 23.93
CA ARG A 689 -24.90 5.86 25.10
C ARG A 689 -24.32 7.26 24.97
N LEU A 690 -23.63 7.54 23.87
CA LEU A 690 -23.05 8.85 23.56
C LEU A 690 -24.09 9.97 23.62
N VAL A 691 -25.21 9.80 22.89
CA VAL A 691 -26.26 10.84 22.81
C VAL A 691 -26.88 11.08 24.19
N ASN A 692 -27.17 10.03 24.96
CA ASN A 692 -27.78 10.19 26.28
C ASN A 692 -26.81 10.87 27.26
N ASP A 693 -25.53 10.49 27.29
CA ASP A 693 -24.52 11.05 28.19
C ASP A 693 -24.22 12.51 27.88
N CYS A 694 -24.06 12.87 26.61
CA CYS A 694 -23.88 14.26 26.17
C CYS A 694 -25.10 15.12 26.51
N ARG A 695 -26.32 14.59 26.31
CA ARG A 695 -27.56 15.32 26.64
C ARG A 695 -27.73 15.49 28.14
N ALA A 696 -27.43 14.46 28.95
CA ALA A 696 -27.44 14.56 30.41
C ALA A 696 -26.43 15.63 30.90
N ALA A 697 -25.32 15.78 30.21
CA ALA A 697 -24.32 16.80 30.51
C ALA A 697 -24.68 18.23 29.99
N GLY A 698 -25.77 18.37 29.22
CA GLY A 698 -26.19 19.63 28.60
C GLY A 698 -25.41 20.04 27.35
N LEU A 699 -24.72 19.10 26.71
CA LEU A 699 -23.99 19.35 25.48
C LEU A 699 -24.90 19.27 24.26
N ASN A 700 -24.67 20.14 23.27
CA ASN A 700 -25.18 20.00 21.92
C ASN A 700 -24.27 19.05 21.12
N ILE A 701 -24.86 18.32 20.18
CA ILE A 701 -24.18 17.24 19.48
C ILE A 701 -24.23 17.50 17.97
N LEU A 702 -23.06 17.42 17.31
CA LEU A 702 -22.92 17.24 15.88
C LEU A 702 -22.45 15.78 15.62
N LEU A 703 -23.22 15.02 14.86
CA LEU A 703 -22.81 13.73 14.35
C LEU A 703 -22.35 13.88 12.89
N SER A 704 -21.07 13.58 12.63
CA SER A 704 -20.50 13.57 11.28
C SER A 704 -20.57 12.14 10.74
N VAL A 705 -21.43 11.90 9.74
CA VAL A 705 -21.71 10.56 9.20
C VAL A 705 -20.88 10.31 7.97
N VAL A 706 -20.03 9.29 8.03
CA VAL A 706 -18.98 8.99 7.03
C VAL A 706 -18.82 7.49 6.80
N LYS A 707 -18.00 7.12 5.82
CA LYS A 707 -17.46 5.76 5.62
C LYS A 707 -18.55 4.70 5.39
N ALA A 708 -19.04 4.63 4.16
CA ALA A 708 -20.10 3.69 3.78
C ALA A 708 -19.67 2.22 3.99
N PRO A 709 -20.58 1.34 4.45
CA PRO A 709 -20.31 -0.09 4.55
C PRO A 709 -20.12 -0.72 3.17
N LYS A 710 -19.36 -1.81 3.11
CA LYS A 710 -19.04 -2.51 1.84
C LYS A 710 -20.28 -2.81 0.99
N TRP A 711 -21.40 -3.22 1.63
CA TRP A 711 -22.65 -3.55 0.92
C TRP A 711 -23.32 -2.34 0.23
N ALA A 712 -23.02 -1.11 0.67
CA ALA A 712 -23.59 0.12 0.10
C ALA A 712 -22.67 0.75 -0.95
N ARG A 713 -21.39 0.37 -1.02
CA ARG A 713 -20.41 0.96 -1.95
C ARG A 713 -20.50 0.34 -3.34
N PRO A 714 -20.04 1.04 -4.40
CA PRO A 714 -19.92 0.44 -5.73
C PRO A 714 -19.04 -0.82 -5.66
N SER A 715 -19.42 -1.88 -6.37
CA SER A 715 -18.68 -3.14 -6.37
C SER A 715 -17.28 -3.05 -6.96
N ASN A 716 -17.01 -1.99 -7.74
CA ASN A 716 -15.73 -1.71 -8.40
C ASN A 716 -14.96 -0.55 -7.74
N THR A 717 -15.33 -0.16 -6.51
CA THR A 717 -14.61 0.88 -5.74
C THR A 717 -13.37 0.32 -5.07
N ASP A 718 -12.44 1.18 -4.70
CA ASP A 718 -11.30 0.81 -3.88
C ASP A 718 -11.74 0.63 -2.41
N PHE A 719 -11.74 -0.64 -1.94
CA PHE A 719 -12.11 -0.97 -0.56
C PHE A 719 -10.95 -0.85 0.43
N SER A 720 -9.73 -0.55 -0.02
CA SER A 720 -8.58 -0.28 0.86
C SER A 720 -8.68 1.11 1.51
N VAL A 721 -9.45 2.00 0.92
CA VAL A 721 -9.76 3.33 1.43
C VAL A 721 -11.26 3.48 1.68
N ASP A 722 -11.64 4.44 2.50
CA ASP A 722 -13.04 4.75 2.75
C ASP A 722 -13.69 5.42 1.54
N GLY A 723 -14.99 5.21 1.32
CA GLY A 723 -15.64 5.76 0.13
C GLY A 723 -17.16 5.83 0.21
N PRO A 724 -17.78 6.58 -0.73
CA PRO A 724 -19.21 6.88 -0.73
C PRO A 724 -20.08 5.69 -1.16
N PRO A 725 -21.38 5.72 -0.86
CA PRO A 725 -22.30 4.71 -1.36
C PRO A 725 -22.52 4.83 -2.88
N ALA A 726 -22.81 3.69 -3.52
CA ALA A 726 -23.23 3.63 -4.90
C ALA A 726 -24.57 4.34 -5.11
N ASN A 727 -25.51 4.12 -4.18
CA ASN A 727 -26.83 4.72 -4.19
C ASN A 727 -26.96 5.68 -3.00
N PRO A 728 -27.11 7.00 -3.24
CA PRO A 728 -27.30 7.99 -2.20
C PRO A 728 -28.44 7.69 -1.22
N GLN A 729 -29.48 6.96 -1.67
CA GLN A 729 -30.63 6.62 -0.83
C GLN A 729 -30.25 5.68 0.32
N ASP A 730 -29.23 4.83 0.16
CA ASP A 730 -28.82 3.93 1.25
C ASP A 730 -28.28 4.71 2.46
N MET A 731 -27.48 5.76 2.26
CA MET A 731 -27.05 6.63 3.34
C MET A 731 -28.20 7.50 3.86
N ALA A 732 -29.08 7.95 2.96
CA ALA A 732 -30.26 8.73 3.33
C ALA A 732 -31.18 7.92 4.26
N ASP A 733 -31.35 6.61 4.02
CA ASP A 733 -32.13 5.73 4.89
C ASP A 733 -31.48 5.59 6.28
N PHE A 734 -30.15 5.44 6.35
CA PHE A 734 -29.40 5.38 7.60
C PHE A 734 -29.54 6.68 8.42
N VAL A 735 -29.28 7.83 7.79
CA VAL A 735 -29.38 9.12 8.51
C VAL A 735 -30.84 9.49 8.83
N ALA A 736 -31.83 8.99 8.06
CA ALA A 736 -33.24 9.13 8.42
C ALA A 736 -33.58 8.36 9.70
N ALA A 737 -33.12 7.09 9.78
CA ALA A 737 -33.32 6.28 10.98
C ALA A 737 -32.64 6.92 12.21
N MET A 738 -31.43 7.47 12.03
CA MET A 738 -30.71 8.21 13.07
C MET A 738 -31.46 9.49 13.48
N ALA A 739 -31.91 10.30 12.52
CA ALA A 739 -32.63 11.53 12.79
C ALA A 739 -33.99 11.27 13.48
N GLU A 740 -34.67 10.18 13.15
CA GLU A 740 -35.91 9.78 13.83
C GLU A 740 -35.64 9.34 15.27
N ARG A 741 -34.60 8.51 15.49
CA ARG A 741 -34.22 7.98 16.80
C ARG A 741 -33.79 9.08 17.76
N TYR A 742 -33.02 10.05 17.28
CA TYR A 742 -32.42 11.11 18.10
C TYR A 742 -33.10 12.47 17.92
N LYS A 743 -34.32 12.48 17.42
CA LYS A 743 -35.11 13.71 17.23
C LYS A 743 -35.11 14.60 18.46
N GLY A 744 -34.69 15.85 18.30
CA GLY A 744 -34.58 16.85 19.37
C GLY A 744 -33.44 16.59 20.37
N LYS A 745 -32.69 15.49 20.26
CA LYS A 745 -31.52 15.18 21.09
C LYS A 745 -30.22 15.58 20.39
N VAL A 746 -30.07 15.27 19.10
CA VAL A 746 -28.96 15.67 18.25
C VAL A 746 -29.34 16.97 17.54
N GLN A 747 -28.46 17.95 17.57
CA GLN A 747 -28.72 19.28 17.02
C GLN A 747 -28.28 19.44 15.57
N ALA A 748 -27.22 18.71 15.18
CA ALA A 748 -26.67 18.82 13.83
C ALA A 748 -26.15 17.48 13.28
N TYR A 749 -26.24 17.34 11.97
CA TYR A 749 -25.66 16.23 11.20
C TYR A 749 -24.77 16.80 10.13
N GLU A 750 -23.51 16.37 10.05
CA GLU A 750 -22.59 16.63 8.95
C GLU A 750 -22.59 15.42 8.03
N ILE A 751 -22.68 15.64 6.72
CA ILE A 751 -22.80 14.58 5.74
C ILE A 751 -21.50 14.47 4.97
N TRP A 752 -20.75 13.42 5.25
CA TRP A 752 -19.44 13.11 4.73
C TRP A 752 -18.32 13.97 5.32
N ASN A 753 -17.04 13.66 4.91
CA ASN A 753 -15.81 14.27 5.37
C ASN A 753 -14.82 14.33 4.19
N GLU A 754 -14.20 15.47 3.95
CA GLU A 754 -13.06 15.68 3.05
C GLU A 754 -13.18 15.01 1.67
N GLN A 755 -14.36 15.09 1.07
CA GLN A 755 -14.72 14.47 -0.21
C GLN A 755 -13.95 15.03 -1.42
N ASN A 756 -13.07 16.00 -1.23
CA ASN A 756 -12.12 16.48 -2.22
C ASN A 756 -10.80 15.71 -2.22
N LEU A 757 -10.68 14.66 -1.38
CA LEU A 757 -9.52 13.76 -1.31
C LEU A 757 -9.86 12.35 -1.80
N TRP A 758 -8.95 11.74 -2.51
CA TRP A 758 -9.12 10.43 -3.13
C TRP A 758 -9.41 9.30 -2.13
N TYR A 759 -8.71 9.25 -1.00
CA TYR A 759 -8.86 8.21 0.03
C TYR A 759 -10.12 8.38 0.89
N GLU A 760 -10.70 9.57 0.94
CA GLU A 760 -12.00 9.84 1.57
C GLU A 760 -13.17 9.59 0.59
N TRP A 761 -12.88 9.51 -0.71
CA TRP A 761 -13.87 9.34 -1.77
C TRP A 761 -13.75 8.01 -2.52
N GLY A 762 -13.12 6.97 -1.90
CA GLY A 762 -13.07 5.61 -2.45
C GLY A 762 -12.15 5.44 -3.64
N ASN A 763 -11.14 6.29 -3.80
CA ASN A 763 -10.29 6.35 -4.99
C ASN A 763 -11.10 6.46 -6.30
N GLU A 764 -12.30 7.04 -6.18
CA GLU A 764 -13.21 7.31 -7.28
C GLU A 764 -13.01 8.74 -7.79
N PRO A 765 -13.49 9.09 -9.00
CA PRO A 765 -13.41 10.46 -9.50
C PRO A 765 -13.99 11.46 -8.48
N LEU A 766 -13.22 12.50 -8.15
CA LEU A 766 -13.62 13.54 -7.21
C LEU A 766 -14.67 14.45 -7.85
N ASP A 767 -15.95 14.02 -7.82
CA ASP A 767 -17.08 14.67 -8.46
C ASP A 767 -17.97 15.37 -7.42
N ALA A 768 -17.87 16.68 -7.39
CA ALA A 768 -18.69 17.53 -6.51
C ALA A 768 -20.19 17.40 -6.79
N SER A 769 -20.61 17.10 -8.02
CA SER A 769 -22.03 16.89 -8.36
C SER A 769 -22.57 15.61 -7.72
N ARG A 770 -21.80 14.54 -7.74
CA ARG A 770 -22.13 13.28 -7.06
C ARG A 770 -22.23 13.47 -5.53
N TYR A 771 -21.28 14.22 -4.94
CA TYR A 771 -21.38 14.56 -3.53
C TYR A 771 -22.65 15.35 -3.22
N VAL A 772 -23.00 16.37 -4.01
CA VAL A 772 -24.21 17.16 -3.78
C VAL A 772 -25.48 16.31 -3.94
N GLN A 773 -25.51 15.30 -4.80
CA GLN A 773 -26.62 14.33 -4.89
C GLN A 773 -26.76 13.52 -3.58
N LEU A 774 -25.63 13.05 -3.02
CA LEU A 774 -25.60 12.35 -1.74
C LEU A 774 -26.14 13.25 -0.61
N LEU A 775 -25.62 14.47 -0.53
CA LEU A 775 -26.05 15.47 0.45
C LEU A 775 -27.54 15.80 0.32
N ALA A 776 -28.04 15.94 -0.91
CA ALA A 776 -29.44 16.24 -1.17
C ALA A 776 -30.38 15.13 -0.69
N ALA A 777 -30.04 13.87 -0.93
CA ALA A 777 -30.81 12.74 -0.44
C ALA A 777 -30.84 12.70 1.11
N CYS A 778 -29.67 12.86 1.74
CA CYS A 778 -29.55 12.89 3.19
C CYS A 778 -30.27 14.09 3.82
N TYR A 779 -30.15 15.27 3.22
CA TYR A 779 -30.85 16.48 3.69
C TYR A 779 -32.36 16.27 3.72
N GLN A 780 -32.95 15.80 2.63
CA GLN A 780 -34.38 15.53 2.54
C GLN A 780 -34.83 14.50 3.59
N ALA A 781 -34.06 13.43 3.75
CA ALA A 781 -34.33 12.36 4.67
C ALA A 781 -34.30 12.82 6.16
N ILE A 782 -33.25 13.57 6.53
CA ILE A 782 -33.13 14.16 7.87
C ILE A 782 -34.28 15.16 8.14
N LYS A 783 -34.55 16.09 7.20
CA LYS A 783 -35.57 17.10 7.38
C LYS A 783 -36.99 16.52 7.45
N ALA A 784 -37.23 15.40 6.80
CA ALA A 784 -38.50 14.68 6.91
C ALA A 784 -38.74 14.10 8.31
N LYS A 785 -37.67 13.68 9.00
CA LYS A 785 -37.74 13.08 10.33
C LYS A 785 -37.58 14.11 11.46
N ASP A 786 -36.58 14.98 11.38
CA ASP A 786 -36.35 16.11 12.28
C ASP A 786 -36.16 17.44 11.53
N PRO A 787 -37.21 18.20 11.28
CA PRO A 787 -37.12 19.50 10.59
C PRO A 787 -36.24 20.53 11.29
N ASN A 788 -35.99 20.35 12.58
CA ASN A 788 -35.19 21.27 13.39
C ASN A 788 -33.69 20.96 13.42
N ALA A 789 -33.29 19.74 13.03
CA ALA A 789 -31.89 19.37 12.94
C ALA A 789 -31.18 20.24 11.88
N ILE A 790 -29.96 20.66 12.20
CA ILE A 790 -29.12 21.42 11.26
C ILE A 790 -28.36 20.39 10.40
N VAL A 791 -28.41 20.56 9.09
CA VAL A 791 -27.62 19.75 8.15
C VAL A 791 -26.44 20.58 7.67
N VAL A 792 -25.23 20.12 7.98
CA VAL A 792 -23.97 20.72 7.57
C VAL A 792 -23.44 19.93 6.37
N SER A 793 -22.96 20.63 5.35
CA SER A 793 -22.26 19.94 4.25
C SER A 793 -20.94 19.37 4.76
N GLY A 794 -20.49 18.24 4.24
CA GLY A 794 -19.16 17.70 4.51
C GLY A 794 -18.10 18.75 4.22
N ALA A 795 -17.23 18.94 5.19
CA ALA A 795 -16.16 19.90 5.10
C ALA A 795 -15.05 19.43 4.15
N LEU A 796 -14.39 20.38 3.48
CA LEU A 796 -13.32 20.13 2.55
C LEU A 796 -11.95 20.31 3.24
N THR A 797 -11.01 19.43 2.95
CA THR A 797 -9.61 19.61 3.33
C THR A 797 -9.00 20.77 2.54
N PRO A 798 -8.32 21.72 3.20
CA PRO A 798 -7.59 22.79 2.51
C PRO A 798 -6.38 22.19 1.77
N CYS A 799 -6.42 22.21 0.46
CA CYS A 799 -5.37 21.66 -0.38
C CYS A 799 -5.30 22.38 -1.73
N GLY A 800 -4.23 22.14 -2.47
CA GLY A 800 -4.15 22.45 -3.90
C GLY A 800 -4.59 21.27 -4.75
N ASP A 801 -4.56 21.46 -6.07
CA ASP A 801 -4.85 20.39 -7.04
C ASP A 801 -3.72 19.38 -7.13
N VAL A 802 -4.05 18.11 -6.91
CA VAL A 802 -3.17 16.98 -7.19
C VAL A 802 -3.93 16.03 -8.10
N PRO A 803 -3.49 15.84 -9.37
CA PRO A 803 -4.21 15.03 -10.34
C PRO A 803 -4.59 13.64 -9.81
N GLY A 804 -5.88 13.31 -9.82
CA GLY A 804 -6.42 12.03 -9.34
C GLY A 804 -6.41 11.84 -7.82
N LYS A 805 -5.80 12.75 -7.05
CA LYS A 805 -5.67 12.60 -5.59
C LYS A 805 -6.38 13.68 -4.77
N ALA A 806 -6.36 14.93 -5.23
CA ALA A 806 -6.99 16.03 -4.52
C ALA A 806 -7.50 17.09 -5.49
N VAL A 807 -8.57 17.77 -5.11
CA VAL A 807 -9.08 18.96 -5.80
C VAL A 807 -9.03 20.12 -4.81
N ASP A 808 -8.49 21.26 -5.28
CA ASP A 808 -8.45 22.50 -4.52
C ASP A 808 -9.80 22.78 -3.84
N ASP A 809 -9.77 23.06 -2.54
CA ASP A 809 -10.96 23.18 -1.71
C ASP A 809 -11.91 24.30 -2.16
N LEU A 810 -11.39 25.46 -2.56
CA LEU A 810 -12.24 26.55 -3.05
C LEU A 810 -12.84 26.22 -4.41
N ARG A 811 -12.08 25.57 -5.30
CA ARG A 811 -12.58 25.12 -6.59
C ARG A 811 -13.63 24.02 -6.43
N TYR A 812 -13.40 23.04 -5.54
CA TYR A 812 -14.39 22.00 -5.26
C TYR A 812 -15.66 22.58 -4.65
N LEU A 813 -15.54 23.56 -3.74
CA LEU A 813 -16.69 24.28 -3.19
C LEU A 813 -17.48 25.02 -4.27
N GLU A 814 -16.80 25.69 -5.22
CA GLU A 814 -17.47 26.29 -6.38
C GLU A 814 -18.24 25.25 -7.20
N GLN A 815 -17.65 24.09 -7.48
CA GLN A 815 -18.30 23.00 -8.19
C GLN A 815 -19.53 22.47 -7.41
N MET A 816 -19.44 22.36 -6.07
CA MET A 816 -20.59 22.03 -5.23
C MET A 816 -21.73 23.06 -5.37
N TYR A 817 -21.41 24.34 -5.40
CA TYR A 817 -22.40 25.40 -5.63
C TYR A 817 -23.03 25.34 -7.03
N GLN A 818 -22.25 25.06 -8.06
CA GLN A 818 -22.73 24.82 -9.44
C GLN A 818 -23.68 23.62 -9.49
N ALA A 819 -23.40 22.59 -8.70
CA ALA A 819 -24.27 21.41 -8.55
C ALA A 819 -25.51 21.65 -7.68
N GLY A 820 -25.67 22.83 -7.06
CA GLY A 820 -26.85 23.21 -6.30
C GLY A 820 -26.75 23.09 -4.78
N LEU A 821 -25.57 23.06 -4.18
CA LEU A 821 -25.30 22.99 -2.74
C LEU A 821 -26.21 23.88 -1.91
N LYS A 822 -26.43 25.10 -2.38
CA LYS A 822 -27.27 26.10 -1.68
C LYS A 822 -28.63 25.60 -1.19
N ARG A 823 -29.19 24.56 -1.83
CA ARG A 823 -30.52 24.00 -1.52
C ARG A 823 -30.48 22.93 -0.44
N TRP A 824 -29.31 22.33 -0.21
CA TRP A 824 -29.22 21.02 0.43
C TRP A 824 -28.39 21.03 1.72
N CYS A 825 -28.09 22.18 2.29
CA CYS A 825 -27.53 22.35 3.62
C CYS A 825 -28.10 23.57 4.34
N ASP A 826 -28.05 23.57 5.67
CA ASP A 826 -28.36 24.71 6.51
C ASP A 826 -27.08 25.52 6.84
N ALA A 827 -25.92 24.88 6.83
CA ALA A 827 -24.60 25.45 7.03
C ALA A 827 -23.57 24.77 6.12
N VAL A 828 -22.49 25.46 5.80
CA VAL A 828 -21.39 24.96 4.99
C VAL A 828 -20.24 24.56 5.90
N GLY A 829 -19.79 23.32 5.80
CA GLY A 829 -18.62 22.79 6.53
C GLY A 829 -17.31 23.22 5.88
N VAL A 830 -16.27 23.43 6.70
CA VAL A 830 -14.90 23.74 6.27
C VAL A 830 -13.90 23.22 7.29
N HIS A 831 -12.70 22.79 6.86
CA HIS A 831 -11.57 22.40 7.70
C HIS A 831 -10.39 23.37 7.54
N PRO A 832 -10.42 24.56 8.18
CA PRO A 832 -9.34 25.54 8.06
C PRO A 832 -8.17 25.15 8.97
N SER A 833 -7.26 24.30 8.47
CA SER A 833 -6.03 23.95 9.18
C SER A 833 -5.10 25.15 9.29
N GLY A 834 -4.31 25.20 10.38
CA GLY A 834 -3.38 26.28 10.65
C GLY A 834 -1.93 25.99 10.25
N TYR A 835 -1.55 24.74 10.14
CA TYR A 835 -0.17 24.32 9.89
C TYR A 835 0.82 24.98 10.88
N ASN A 836 1.89 25.63 10.40
CA ASN A 836 2.80 26.47 11.19
C ASN A 836 2.59 27.99 10.94
N VAL A 837 1.38 28.38 10.51
CA VAL A 837 1.01 29.75 10.16
C VAL A 837 0.11 30.35 11.24
N PRO A 838 0.39 31.53 11.81
CA PRO A 838 -0.52 32.20 12.72
C PRO A 838 -1.91 32.44 12.12
N PRO A 839 -3.01 32.34 12.92
CA PRO A 839 -4.36 32.35 12.38
C PRO A 839 -4.79 33.63 11.65
N ASP A 840 -4.18 34.76 11.96
CA ASP A 840 -4.44 36.06 11.33
C ASP A 840 -3.43 36.46 10.23
N ALA A 841 -2.45 35.66 9.95
CA ALA A 841 -1.47 35.93 8.92
C ALA A 841 -2.10 36.03 7.52
N ASP A 842 -1.60 36.95 6.71
CA ASP A 842 -1.94 36.98 5.29
C ASP A 842 -1.03 35.99 4.54
N TRP A 843 -1.62 34.90 4.09
CA TRP A 843 -0.91 33.81 3.39
C TRP A 843 -0.14 34.27 2.13
N ARG A 844 -0.51 35.42 1.55
CA ARG A 844 0.14 35.96 0.34
C ARG A 844 1.53 36.55 0.61
N THR A 845 1.75 36.98 1.84
CA THR A 845 2.96 37.70 2.25
C THR A 845 3.67 37.05 3.44
N TRP A 846 3.02 36.08 4.11
CA TRP A 846 3.59 35.43 5.27
C TRP A 846 4.82 34.59 4.90
N SER A 847 5.87 34.71 5.68
CA SER A 847 7.09 33.92 5.56
C SER A 847 7.77 33.84 6.91
N ASP A 848 8.21 32.65 7.28
CA ASP A 848 9.02 32.42 8.46
C ASP A 848 10.37 31.79 8.00
N PRO A 849 11.47 32.56 8.10
CA PRO A 849 12.79 32.07 7.72
C PRO A 849 13.35 31.02 8.68
N THR A 850 12.74 30.84 9.86
CA THR A 850 13.19 29.87 10.89
C THR A 850 12.42 28.55 10.85
N ALA A 851 11.30 28.53 10.13
CA ALA A 851 10.50 27.31 9.99
C ALA A 851 11.25 26.23 9.22
N ARG A 852 11.21 25.01 9.73
CA ARG A 852 11.74 23.81 9.06
C ARG A 852 10.81 23.38 7.93
N PHE A 853 9.51 23.39 8.18
CA PHE A 853 8.50 23.12 7.18
C PHE A 853 8.24 24.38 6.35
N ARG A 854 8.71 24.35 5.11
CA ARG A 854 8.75 25.50 4.21
C ARG A 854 7.49 25.70 3.37
N GLY A 855 6.58 24.73 3.33
CA GLY A 855 5.40 24.75 2.46
C GLY A 855 4.69 26.10 2.40
N PRO A 856 4.26 26.72 3.53
CA PRO A 856 3.58 28.00 3.54
C PRO A 856 4.43 29.18 3.07
N SER A 857 5.72 29.18 3.38
CA SER A 857 6.66 30.24 3.02
C SER A 857 7.08 30.22 1.56
N ASP A 858 7.18 29.02 0.97
CA ASP A 858 7.68 28.81 -0.38
C ASP A 858 6.54 28.73 -1.41
N ASN A 859 5.34 28.34 -0.95
CA ASN A 859 4.14 28.25 -1.78
C ASN A 859 3.00 29.02 -1.14
N HIS A 860 2.88 30.29 -1.47
CA HIS A 860 1.85 31.19 -0.96
C HIS A 860 0.44 30.79 -1.47
N HIS A 861 -0.12 29.68 -0.95
CA HIS A 861 -1.45 29.19 -1.27
C HIS A 861 -2.42 29.40 -0.09
N HIS A 862 -3.68 29.70 -0.37
CA HIS A 862 -4.70 29.97 0.67
C HIS A 862 -4.85 28.78 1.65
N SER A 863 -4.68 27.57 1.17
CA SER A 863 -4.85 26.34 1.96
C SER A 863 -3.88 26.23 3.15
N TRP A 864 -2.74 26.92 3.10
CA TRP A 864 -1.79 26.93 4.20
C TRP A 864 -2.20 27.81 5.39
N SER A 865 -3.31 28.55 5.28
CA SER A 865 -3.70 29.56 6.27
C SER A 865 -5.14 29.38 6.72
N PHE A 866 -5.35 29.31 8.03
CA PHE A 866 -6.68 29.36 8.64
C PHE A 866 -7.53 30.51 8.06
N ARG A 867 -6.99 31.74 8.03
CA ARG A 867 -7.67 32.92 7.50
C ARG A 867 -7.93 32.78 6.00
N GLY A 868 -6.94 32.29 5.24
CA GLY A 868 -7.06 32.12 3.79
C GLY A 868 -8.19 31.18 3.40
N THR A 869 -8.28 30.04 4.04
CA THR A 869 -9.34 29.03 3.82
C THR A 869 -10.71 29.58 4.24
N MET A 870 -10.81 30.23 5.39
CA MET A 870 -12.07 30.77 5.92
C MET A 870 -12.63 31.91 5.04
N GLU A 871 -11.80 32.91 4.71
CA GLU A 871 -12.19 34.02 3.86
C GLU A 871 -12.45 33.56 2.41
N GLY A 872 -11.65 32.65 1.90
CA GLY A 872 -11.84 32.06 0.57
C GLY A 872 -13.18 31.34 0.44
N SER A 873 -13.48 30.42 1.36
CA SER A 873 -14.76 29.71 1.39
C SER A 873 -15.94 30.67 1.56
N ARG A 874 -15.81 31.69 2.43
CA ARG A 874 -16.82 32.73 2.59
C ARG A 874 -17.08 33.50 1.30
N ASN A 875 -16.02 33.85 0.57
CA ASN A 875 -16.15 34.56 -0.70
C ASN A 875 -16.88 33.71 -1.76
N VAL A 876 -16.61 32.40 -1.81
CA VAL A 876 -17.38 31.50 -2.68
C VAL A 876 -18.86 31.48 -2.28
N MET A 877 -19.20 31.34 -1.00
CA MET A 877 -20.59 31.39 -0.54
C MET A 877 -21.29 32.69 -0.99
N VAL A 878 -20.64 33.84 -0.82
CA VAL A 878 -21.19 35.15 -1.21
C VAL A 878 -21.35 35.24 -2.72
N LYS A 879 -20.36 34.80 -3.49
CA LYS A 879 -20.40 34.73 -4.97
C LYS A 879 -21.65 34.01 -5.48
N TYR A 880 -22.03 32.91 -4.84
CA TYR A 880 -23.23 32.15 -5.20
C TYR A 880 -24.51 32.58 -4.49
N GLY A 881 -24.47 33.74 -3.83
CA GLY A 881 -25.64 34.35 -3.18
C GLY A 881 -26.12 33.59 -1.93
N ASP A 882 -25.23 32.83 -1.27
CA ASP A 882 -25.53 32.05 -0.06
C ASP A 882 -24.95 32.68 1.21
N GLY A 883 -24.60 33.94 1.16
CA GLY A 883 -24.02 34.70 2.27
C GLY A 883 -24.89 34.81 3.53
N ALA A 884 -26.17 34.44 3.48
CA ALA A 884 -27.04 34.35 4.65
C ALA A 884 -26.76 33.15 5.54
N LYS A 885 -26.18 32.06 4.99
CA LYS A 885 -25.78 30.87 5.76
C LYS A 885 -24.47 31.11 6.49
N ARG A 886 -24.25 30.31 7.51
CA ARG A 886 -23.04 30.35 8.29
C ARG A 886 -22.04 29.27 7.80
N LEU A 887 -20.76 29.61 7.87
CA LEU A 887 -19.65 28.70 7.68
C LEU A 887 -19.34 28.03 9.03
N TRP A 888 -19.23 26.70 9.04
CA TRP A 888 -18.95 25.92 10.24
C TRP A 888 -17.58 25.26 10.10
N PRO A 889 -16.53 25.74 10.80
CA PRO A 889 -15.30 25.01 10.97
C PRO A 889 -15.57 23.72 11.76
N THR A 890 -15.80 22.61 11.08
CA THR A 890 -16.10 21.33 11.73
C THR A 890 -14.85 20.60 12.21
N GLU A 891 -13.68 21.01 11.70
CA GLU A 891 -12.35 20.72 12.25
C GLU A 891 -11.44 21.91 12.00
N PHE A 892 -10.64 22.33 13.00
CA PHE A 892 -9.55 23.29 12.85
C PHE A 892 -8.56 23.12 13.99
N GLY A 893 -7.28 23.37 13.75
CA GLY A 893 -6.27 23.23 14.79
C GLY A 893 -4.85 23.51 14.32
N TRP A 894 -3.95 23.51 15.28
CA TRP A 894 -2.50 23.53 15.09
C TRP A 894 -1.89 22.35 15.84
N ALA A 895 -1.11 21.54 15.14
CA ALA A 895 -0.39 20.44 15.76
C ALA A 895 0.91 20.95 16.41
N SER A 896 1.28 20.38 17.57
CA SER A 896 2.58 20.56 18.20
C SER A 896 3.03 19.25 18.83
N VAL A 897 4.24 18.82 18.53
CA VAL A 897 4.88 17.65 19.17
C VAL A 897 5.66 18.02 20.43
N GLU A 898 5.79 19.32 20.75
CA GLU A 898 6.45 19.75 21.97
C GLU A 898 5.76 19.11 23.19
N GLY A 899 6.55 18.59 24.13
CA GLY A 899 6.03 17.93 25.33
C GLY A 899 5.49 16.50 25.13
N LEU A 900 5.32 16.01 23.90
CA LEU A 900 4.90 14.63 23.62
C LEU A 900 6.08 13.65 23.63
N GLY A 901 7.31 14.13 23.39
CA GLY A 901 8.52 13.29 23.35
C GLY A 901 8.62 12.41 22.10
N VAL A 902 7.95 12.79 21.03
CA VAL A 902 7.91 12.09 19.74
C VAL A 902 8.25 13.03 18.59
N ALA A 903 8.70 12.47 17.46
CA ALA A 903 8.80 13.20 16.22
C ALA A 903 7.40 13.44 15.61
N PRO A 904 7.23 14.45 14.73
CA PRO A 904 6.01 14.63 13.96
C PRO A 904 5.69 13.39 13.11
N ALA A 905 4.42 13.08 12.94
CA ALA A 905 3.98 12.08 11.98
C ALA A 905 4.30 12.53 10.55
N LEU A 906 4.52 11.57 9.66
CA LEU A 906 4.81 11.81 8.25
C LEU A 906 3.70 12.67 7.60
N GLY A 907 4.09 13.73 6.89
CA GLY A 907 3.17 14.71 6.30
C GLY A 907 2.67 15.78 7.26
N TYR A 908 3.10 15.73 8.53
CA TYR A 908 2.74 16.69 9.59
C TYR A 908 3.99 17.34 10.22
N GLU A 909 5.08 17.45 9.47
CA GLU A 909 6.39 17.97 9.90
C GLU A 909 6.28 19.39 10.49
N TYR A 910 5.30 20.16 10.05
CA TYR A 910 4.97 21.48 10.60
C TYR A 910 4.63 21.46 12.11
N ALA A 911 4.30 20.30 12.66
CA ALA A 911 4.06 20.15 14.10
C ALA A 911 5.32 20.32 14.95
N ALA A 912 6.52 20.19 14.36
CA ALA A 912 7.78 20.49 15.03
C ALA A 912 8.12 21.99 15.04
N ASP A 913 7.50 22.78 14.17
CA ASP A 913 7.69 24.23 14.13
C ASP A 913 6.80 24.98 15.14
N ASN A 914 5.70 24.34 15.57
CA ASN A 914 4.77 24.93 16.53
C ASN A 914 5.16 24.52 17.96
N THR A 915 5.36 25.49 18.84
CA THR A 915 5.44 25.26 20.29
C THR A 915 4.05 25.05 20.89
N GLU A 916 3.96 24.45 22.09
CA GLU A 916 2.69 24.36 22.83
C GLU A 916 2.12 25.74 23.19
N ALA A 917 2.99 26.73 23.36
CA ALA A 917 2.57 28.12 23.61
C ALA A 917 1.93 28.74 22.37
N GLU A 918 2.48 28.51 21.20
CA GLU A 918 1.90 28.95 19.91
C GLU A 918 0.60 28.22 19.60
N GLN A 919 0.53 26.90 19.80
CA GLN A 919 -0.73 26.15 19.72
C GLN A 919 -1.82 26.82 20.58
N ALA A 920 -1.51 27.11 21.83
CA ALA A 920 -2.44 27.77 22.76
C ALA A 920 -2.88 29.17 22.29
N GLN A 921 -1.93 29.96 21.83
CA GLN A 921 -2.19 31.33 21.34
C GLN A 921 -3.02 31.32 20.05
N TYR A 922 -2.67 30.46 19.12
CA TYR A 922 -3.32 30.35 17.81
C TYR A 922 -4.77 29.86 17.92
N LEU A 923 -5.02 28.87 18.76
CA LEU A 923 -6.37 28.36 18.99
C LEU A 923 -7.30 29.40 19.61
N VAL A 924 -6.82 30.13 20.62
CA VAL A 924 -7.58 31.25 21.23
C VAL A 924 -7.88 32.34 20.19
N LYS A 925 -6.86 32.71 19.42
CA LYS A 925 -6.99 33.74 18.38
C LYS A 925 -7.98 33.33 17.28
N ALA A 926 -7.93 32.07 16.85
CA ALA A 926 -8.83 31.52 15.83
C ALA A 926 -10.31 31.61 16.29
N TYR A 927 -10.61 31.21 17.53
CA TYR A 927 -11.97 31.36 18.08
C TYR A 927 -12.40 32.83 18.16
N GLN A 928 -11.53 33.71 18.58
CA GLN A 928 -11.82 35.15 18.65
C GLN A 928 -12.10 35.73 17.26
N MET A 929 -11.29 35.35 16.25
CA MET A 929 -11.50 35.75 14.86
C MET A 929 -12.85 35.23 14.34
N GLY A 930 -13.11 33.91 14.49
CA GLY A 930 -14.37 33.31 14.07
C GLY A 930 -15.59 34.01 14.67
N LYS A 931 -15.55 34.33 15.97
CA LYS A 931 -16.60 35.05 16.65
C LYS A 931 -16.78 36.47 16.11
N SER A 932 -15.67 37.19 15.85
CA SER A 932 -15.67 38.57 15.36
C SER A 932 -16.23 38.71 13.94
N TRP A 933 -16.07 37.71 13.09
CA TRP A 933 -16.54 37.74 11.69
C TRP A 933 -18.07 37.72 11.54
N GLY A 934 -18.83 37.28 12.53
CA GLY A 934 -20.31 37.33 12.53
C GLY A 934 -20.99 36.35 11.54
N TRP A 935 -20.30 35.85 10.56
CA TRP A 935 -20.78 34.85 9.59
C TRP A 935 -20.35 33.40 9.89
N VAL A 936 -19.61 33.17 10.97
CA VAL A 936 -19.20 31.84 11.44
C VAL A 936 -20.27 31.30 12.40
N GLY A 937 -20.53 30.00 12.33
CA GLY A 937 -21.44 29.29 13.21
C GLY A 937 -20.73 28.58 14.36
N VAL A 938 -20.86 27.25 14.48
CA VAL A 938 -20.12 26.52 15.50
C VAL A 938 -18.74 26.17 14.95
N MET A 939 -17.73 26.38 15.79
CA MET A 939 -16.35 26.00 15.51
C MET A 939 -15.99 24.78 16.36
N PHE A 940 -15.47 23.73 15.74
CA PHE A 940 -15.03 22.51 16.42
C PHE A 940 -13.52 22.38 16.33
N LEU A 941 -12.87 22.47 17.49
CA LEU A 941 -11.45 22.21 17.60
C LEU A 941 -11.15 20.74 17.25
N TRP A 942 -10.20 20.51 16.40
CA TRP A 942 -9.54 19.24 16.17
C TRP A 942 -8.24 19.19 16.97
N ASN A 943 -8.10 18.41 18.05
CA ASN A 943 -9.11 17.63 18.79
C ASN A 943 -8.94 17.78 20.31
N LEU A 944 -9.81 17.17 21.10
CA LEU A 944 -9.71 17.17 22.55
C LEU A 944 -8.54 16.32 23.05
N ASN A 945 -8.56 15.03 22.75
CA ASN A 945 -7.54 14.05 23.11
C ASN A 945 -7.78 12.73 22.36
N PHE A 946 -7.08 12.53 21.26
CA PHE A 946 -7.08 11.26 20.52
C PHE A 946 -5.88 10.36 20.89
N GLY A 947 -4.92 10.87 21.66
CA GLY A 947 -3.72 10.13 22.08
C GLY A 947 -3.99 8.77 22.71
N PRO A 948 -5.00 8.58 23.59
CA PRO A 948 -5.33 7.28 24.16
C PRO A 948 -5.77 6.22 23.14
N VAL A 949 -6.30 6.64 21.99
CA VAL A 949 -6.85 5.76 20.95
C VAL A 949 -5.86 5.55 19.81
N ALA A 950 -5.23 6.64 19.35
CA ALA A 950 -4.36 6.65 18.18
C ALA A 950 -2.88 6.39 18.53
N GLY A 951 -2.50 6.60 19.80
CA GLY A 951 -1.11 6.54 20.24
C GLY A 951 -0.37 7.88 20.11
N PRO A 952 0.79 8.02 20.77
CA PRO A 952 1.50 9.30 20.84
C PRO A 952 2.19 9.71 19.52
N HIS A 953 2.45 8.76 18.64
CA HIS A 953 3.11 8.97 17.34
C HIS A 953 2.15 9.31 16.20
N ASP A 954 0.85 9.17 16.40
CA ASP A 954 -0.17 9.55 15.43
C ASP A 954 -0.35 11.08 15.42
N GLU A 955 -0.54 11.68 14.25
CA GLU A 955 -0.76 13.12 14.08
C GLU A 955 -1.89 13.64 14.98
N LYS A 956 -2.90 12.83 15.24
CA LYS A 956 -4.05 13.19 16.09
C LYS A 956 -3.64 13.53 17.52
N ALA A 957 -2.57 12.90 18.04
CA ALA A 957 -2.06 13.23 19.36
C ALA A 957 -1.42 14.64 19.39
N ALA A 958 -0.74 15.04 18.31
CA ALA A 958 -0.10 16.35 18.20
C ALA A 958 -1.12 17.50 18.16
N PHE A 959 -2.31 17.27 17.59
CA PHE A 959 -3.42 18.24 17.62
C PHE A 959 -4.15 18.28 18.95
N GLY A 960 -4.01 17.27 19.80
CA GLY A 960 -4.69 17.20 21.10
C GLY A 960 -4.35 18.39 22.01
N ILE A 961 -5.34 18.87 22.76
CA ILE A 961 -5.14 19.92 23.79
C ILE A 961 -4.96 19.34 25.19
N LEU A 962 -5.00 18.01 25.29
CA LEU A 962 -4.62 17.22 26.45
C LEU A 962 -3.53 16.21 26.02
N TYR A 963 -2.64 15.88 26.94
CA TYR A 963 -1.71 14.77 26.73
C TYR A 963 -2.46 13.42 26.71
N PRO A 964 -1.87 12.35 26.13
CA PRO A 964 -2.51 11.02 26.13
C PRO A 964 -2.92 10.53 27.52
N ASP A 965 -2.24 10.96 28.56
CA ASP A 965 -2.53 10.65 29.97
C ASP A 965 -3.57 11.61 30.62
N TRP A 966 -4.28 12.40 29.84
CA TRP A 966 -5.29 13.39 30.25
C TRP A 966 -4.79 14.62 31.00
N ARG A 967 -3.49 14.79 31.19
CA ARG A 967 -2.94 16.04 31.72
C ARG A 967 -3.20 17.19 30.74
N PRO A 968 -3.59 18.36 31.22
CA PRO A 968 -3.80 19.53 30.37
C PRO A 968 -2.51 20.01 29.71
N ARG A 969 -2.55 20.26 28.41
CA ARG A 969 -1.54 21.06 27.70
C ARG A 969 -1.83 22.55 27.89
N PRO A 970 -0.87 23.46 27.62
CA PRO A 970 -1.08 24.91 27.71
C PRO A 970 -2.34 25.40 26.95
N ALA A 971 -2.62 24.79 25.79
CA ALA A 971 -3.80 25.09 24.97
C ALA A 971 -5.12 24.88 25.73
N TYR A 972 -5.23 23.82 26.54
CA TYR A 972 -6.44 23.57 27.33
C TYR A 972 -6.70 24.69 28.34
N ALA A 973 -5.67 25.11 29.05
CA ALA A 973 -5.78 26.18 30.03
C ALA A 973 -6.15 27.54 29.36
N ALA A 974 -5.47 27.87 28.25
CA ALA A 974 -5.72 29.09 27.50
C ALA A 974 -7.16 29.14 26.94
N LEU A 975 -7.66 28.01 26.39
CA LEU A 975 -9.04 27.92 25.92
C LEU A 975 -10.06 27.95 27.05
N ARG A 976 -9.80 27.36 28.20
CA ARG A 976 -10.65 27.45 29.40
C ARG A 976 -10.81 28.86 29.85
N ASP A 977 -9.72 29.61 29.93
CA ASP A 977 -9.67 30.99 30.47
C ASP A 977 -10.07 32.07 29.44
N MET A 978 -10.19 31.66 28.15
CA MET A 978 -10.68 32.56 27.10
C MET A 978 -12.13 32.99 27.35
N PRO A 979 -12.47 34.27 27.21
CA PRO A 979 -13.87 34.73 27.26
C PRO A 979 -14.73 34.08 26.16
N LYS A 980 -15.88 33.52 26.55
CA LYS A 980 -16.82 32.87 25.63
C LYS A 980 -17.89 33.77 25.14
#